data_ac8ef8c423fb2ed66afad61aa8c63360
#
_entry.id   ac8ef8c423fb2ed66afad61aa8c63360
#
_cell.length_a   1.000
_cell.length_b   1.000
_cell.length_c   1.000
_cell.angle_alpha   90.00
_cell.angle_beta   90.00
_cell.angle_gamma   90.00
#
_symmetry.space_group_name_H-M   'P 1'
#
loop_
_entity.id
_entity.type
_entity.pdbx_description
1 polymer ?
#
loop_
_entity_poly.entity_id
_entity_poly.type
_entity_poly.pdbx_seq_one_letter_code
_entity_poly.pdbx_strand_id
1 'polypeptide(L)'
;GIVDTPEKLTALITQLREQPRFCLDLETTDLDPRSAQIVGWAICWRAGDAWYLPTLGPTGSQLLDGATVVEAMRSILENPSLRLVNQNIKYDLMVLDCHGIHVPADVIDVDPMVGDYLLDPGARSHGLETLIEKYLHQTSISIKELIGSGKSTKNMVNVPVEKAAEYASEDADLTLQLADMITAKLKEQGLWDLYWNLERPLIPVLVEMEQIGIRVDSDELRRQSASLSIRLNELMKEIHGIAGHEFNIDSPKQLQVVLFEELKLPVKKKTKTGASTDQDVLEELAALHQLPAKIIEHRHLSKLKGTYLDALPSLVHSRTGRIHTSFNQVVASTGRLSSSDPNLQNIPIRTAEGERIRRAFVASRNIPVQALAESGASTVAPKSKKSLFDEDDIHPVDAASRLSLQMSREDRGDSNEDWCLLCADYSQIELRVLAHYSQDRELITAFEQGVDIHTAVAAQVFGVDREAVTGEQRRMAKAVNFGVIYGQSPFGLAAALGIDKKEAGAFIDGYFAKYSGVAQFIEETLSDVGRNGFAKTILGRRRFIDGIRANRNRSLNMPERTAVNSVIQGSAADLIKLAMLAVHRRIEQEQHPGRMLLQIHDELVFESPRSAVPTLVELVRHEMQNAMKLSVPLVVDVSVGQNWLETQPA
;
A
#
# COMPACT_ATOMS: atom_id res chain seq x y z
N GLY A 1 -36.17 2.26 -7.45
CA GLY A 1 -36.98 1.39 -8.33
C GLY A 1 -36.20 0.17 -8.82
N ILE A 2 -36.90 -0.93 -9.19
CA ILE A 2 -36.25 -2.13 -9.75
C ILE A 2 -36.45 -2.14 -11.26
N VAL A 3 -35.37 -2.29 -12.00
CA VAL A 3 -35.31 -2.36 -13.47
C VAL A 3 -34.99 -3.80 -13.85
N ASP A 4 -36.03 -4.60 -14.07
CA ASP A 4 -35.96 -6.05 -14.22
C ASP A 4 -36.51 -6.54 -15.59
N THR A 5 -36.85 -5.59 -16.50
CA THR A 5 -37.27 -5.91 -17.87
C THR A 5 -36.50 -5.10 -18.92
N PRO A 6 -36.37 -5.57 -20.17
CA PRO A 6 -35.72 -4.84 -21.25
C PRO A 6 -36.30 -3.45 -21.52
N GLU A 7 -37.63 -3.31 -21.37
CA GLU A 7 -38.32 -2.03 -21.60
C GLU A 7 -37.92 -1.02 -20.52
N LYS A 8 -37.91 -1.45 -19.26
CA LYS A 8 -37.47 -0.59 -18.14
C LYS A 8 -35.99 -0.21 -18.30
N LEU A 9 -35.11 -1.16 -18.70
CA LEU A 9 -33.72 -0.89 -18.99
C LEU A 9 -33.56 0.20 -20.06
N THR A 10 -34.27 0.06 -21.18
CA THR A 10 -34.22 1.04 -22.28
C THR A 10 -34.66 2.44 -21.80
N ALA A 11 -35.69 2.50 -20.98
CA ALA A 11 -36.19 3.76 -20.42
C ALA A 11 -35.16 4.39 -19.47
N LEU A 12 -34.54 3.61 -18.59
CA LEU A 12 -33.50 4.06 -17.66
C LEU A 12 -32.26 4.57 -18.41
N ILE A 13 -31.74 3.80 -19.38
CA ILE A 13 -30.58 4.17 -20.18
C ILE A 13 -30.81 5.48 -20.93
N THR A 14 -32.03 5.71 -21.43
CA THR A 14 -32.39 6.96 -22.10
C THR A 14 -32.27 8.15 -21.13
N GLN A 15 -32.79 8.01 -19.92
CA GLN A 15 -32.71 9.04 -18.88
C GLN A 15 -31.26 9.25 -18.40
N LEU A 16 -30.53 8.14 -18.20
CA LEU A 16 -29.16 8.18 -17.67
C LEU A 16 -28.18 8.87 -18.64
N ARG A 17 -28.39 8.75 -19.95
CA ARG A 17 -27.60 9.47 -20.96
C ARG A 17 -27.70 10.98 -20.88
N GLU A 18 -28.77 11.49 -20.29
CA GLU A 18 -28.98 12.92 -20.09
C GLU A 18 -28.33 13.44 -18.80
N GLN A 19 -27.88 12.52 -17.92
CA GLN A 19 -27.28 12.89 -16.66
C GLN A 19 -25.77 13.13 -16.80
N PRO A 20 -25.29 14.33 -16.45
CA PRO A 20 -23.84 14.61 -16.49
C PRO A 20 -23.09 13.98 -15.32
N ARG A 21 -23.81 13.57 -14.26
CA ARG A 21 -23.25 13.03 -13.02
C ARG A 21 -24.23 12.07 -12.37
N PHE A 22 -23.74 10.93 -11.90
CA PHE A 22 -24.50 9.98 -11.08
C PHE A 22 -23.57 9.15 -10.18
N CYS A 23 -24.15 8.54 -9.16
CA CYS A 23 -23.54 7.49 -8.35
C CYS A 23 -23.82 6.13 -8.97
N LEU A 24 -22.79 5.30 -9.05
CA LEU A 24 -22.87 3.86 -9.37
C LEU A 24 -22.33 3.09 -8.18
N ASP A 25 -22.98 2.00 -7.84
CA ASP A 25 -22.51 1.02 -6.87
C ASP A 25 -22.79 -0.38 -7.43
N LEU A 26 -21.85 -1.34 -7.27
CA LEU A 26 -21.95 -2.70 -7.82
C LEU A 26 -22.06 -3.72 -6.68
N GLU A 27 -23.11 -4.53 -6.75
CA GLU A 27 -23.20 -5.75 -5.96
C GLU A 27 -22.55 -6.92 -6.69
N THR A 28 -21.70 -7.67 -6.02
CA THR A 28 -20.86 -8.68 -6.65
C THR A 28 -20.83 -10.01 -5.89
N THR A 29 -20.32 -11.05 -6.55
CA THR A 29 -20.24 -12.40 -5.97
C THR A 29 -19.02 -12.65 -5.10
N ASP A 30 -17.94 -11.85 -5.24
CA ASP A 30 -16.65 -12.07 -4.60
C ASP A 30 -16.00 -10.74 -4.21
N LEU A 31 -15.07 -10.79 -3.24
CA LEU A 31 -14.24 -9.66 -2.85
C LEU A 31 -13.02 -9.48 -3.77
N ASP A 32 -12.61 -10.52 -4.50
CA ASP A 32 -11.60 -10.39 -5.55
C ASP A 32 -12.27 -9.93 -6.85
N PRO A 33 -12.02 -8.67 -7.29
CA PRO A 33 -12.66 -8.10 -8.47
C PRO A 33 -12.37 -8.88 -9.76
N ARG A 34 -11.27 -9.68 -9.80
CA ARG A 34 -10.88 -10.48 -10.98
C ARG A 34 -11.71 -11.75 -11.16
N SER A 35 -12.34 -12.24 -10.10
CA SER A 35 -13.23 -13.40 -10.10
C SER A 35 -14.69 -13.03 -9.88
N ALA A 36 -14.96 -11.80 -9.47
CA ALA A 36 -16.29 -11.31 -9.17
C ALA A 36 -17.19 -11.24 -10.42
N GLN A 37 -18.42 -11.69 -10.25
CA GLN A 37 -19.52 -11.46 -11.21
C GLN A 37 -20.43 -10.37 -10.66
N ILE A 38 -21.00 -9.55 -11.52
CA ILE A 38 -21.92 -8.49 -11.12
C ILE A 38 -23.28 -9.10 -10.83
N VAL A 39 -23.74 -8.96 -9.59
CA VAL A 39 -25.09 -9.41 -9.15
C VAL A 39 -26.13 -8.36 -9.50
N GLY A 40 -25.77 -7.09 -9.35
CA GLY A 40 -26.65 -5.98 -9.67
C GLY A 40 -25.91 -4.65 -9.72
N TRP A 41 -26.58 -3.65 -10.29
CA TRP A 41 -26.09 -2.31 -10.48
C TRP A 41 -27.03 -1.35 -9.77
N ALA A 42 -26.55 -0.56 -8.84
CA ALA A 42 -27.32 0.51 -8.21
C ALA A 42 -26.90 1.86 -8.78
N ILE A 43 -27.85 2.67 -9.18
CA ILE A 43 -27.62 3.96 -9.86
C ILE A 43 -28.48 5.03 -9.21
N CYS A 44 -27.87 6.17 -8.86
CA CYS A 44 -28.56 7.32 -8.32
C CYS A 44 -27.98 8.62 -8.88
N TRP A 45 -28.83 9.48 -9.47
CA TRP A 45 -28.44 10.84 -9.93
C TRP A 45 -29.15 11.98 -9.20
N ARG A 46 -30.10 11.64 -8.35
CA ARG A 46 -30.85 12.59 -7.52
C ARG A 46 -31.22 11.92 -6.18
N ALA A 47 -30.96 12.59 -5.08
CA ALA A 47 -31.28 12.10 -3.76
C ALA A 47 -32.74 11.62 -3.63
N GLY A 48 -32.93 10.42 -3.08
CA GLY A 48 -34.20 9.74 -2.94
C GLY A 48 -34.73 9.07 -4.22
N ASP A 49 -33.96 9.03 -5.31
CA ASP A 49 -34.38 8.46 -6.59
C ASP A 49 -33.28 7.53 -7.16
N ALA A 50 -33.22 6.33 -6.60
CA ALA A 50 -32.25 5.32 -6.96
C ALA A 50 -32.89 4.11 -7.67
N TRP A 51 -32.09 3.47 -8.53
CA TRP A 51 -32.50 2.38 -9.40
C TRP A 51 -31.57 1.18 -9.25
N TYR A 52 -32.12 -0.03 -9.17
CA TYR A 52 -31.36 -1.27 -9.11
C TYR A 52 -31.66 -2.16 -10.33
N LEU A 53 -30.60 -2.65 -10.97
CA LEU A 53 -30.65 -3.51 -12.14
C LEU A 53 -30.13 -4.91 -11.74
N PRO A 54 -31.00 -5.87 -11.40
CA PRO A 54 -30.59 -7.22 -11.04
C PRO A 54 -30.15 -8.01 -12.27
N THR A 55 -28.94 -8.58 -12.22
CA THR A 55 -28.38 -9.45 -13.27
C THR A 55 -28.16 -10.88 -12.79
N LEU A 56 -27.97 -11.09 -11.48
CA LEU A 56 -27.95 -12.40 -10.84
C LEU A 56 -28.86 -12.38 -9.60
N GLY A 57 -29.39 -13.55 -9.22
CA GLY A 57 -30.27 -13.65 -8.06
C GLY A 57 -30.77 -15.07 -7.84
N PRO A 58 -31.62 -15.30 -6.81
CA PRO A 58 -32.21 -16.60 -6.53
C PRO A 58 -33.00 -17.17 -7.69
N THR A 59 -33.06 -18.49 -7.80
CA THR A 59 -33.84 -19.19 -8.83
C THR A 59 -35.29 -18.73 -8.85
N GLY A 60 -35.79 -18.35 -10.02
CA GLY A 60 -37.16 -17.85 -10.23
C GLY A 60 -37.32 -16.33 -10.11
N SER A 61 -36.25 -15.59 -9.79
CA SER A 61 -36.23 -14.12 -9.82
C SER A 61 -36.36 -13.61 -11.26
N GLN A 62 -36.97 -12.45 -11.41
CA GLN A 62 -36.97 -11.72 -12.69
C GLN A 62 -35.64 -10.92 -12.76
N LEU A 63 -34.83 -11.23 -13.78
CA LEU A 63 -33.48 -10.70 -13.93
C LEU A 63 -33.28 -10.16 -15.34
N LEU A 64 -32.37 -9.19 -15.46
CA LEU A 64 -31.87 -8.75 -16.77
C LEU A 64 -30.75 -9.69 -17.25
N ASP A 65 -30.58 -9.79 -18.53
CA ASP A 65 -29.40 -10.44 -19.12
C ASP A 65 -28.17 -9.58 -18.86
N GLY A 66 -27.18 -10.14 -18.14
CA GLY A 66 -25.98 -9.43 -17.71
C GLY A 66 -25.17 -8.85 -18.87
N ALA A 67 -25.07 -9.57 -20.00
CA ALA A 67 -24.34 -9.07 -21.17
C ALA A 67 -25.05 -7.87 -21.80
N THR A 68 -26.36 -7.86 -21.82
CA THR A 68 -27.18 -6.73 -22.30
C THR A 68 -26.99 -5.50 -21.41
N VAL A 69 -26.94 -5.67 -20.09
CA VAL A 69 -26.71 -4.55 -19.15
C VAL A 69 -25.30 -4.00 -19.32
N VAL A 70 -24.27 -4.86 -19.38
CA VAL A 70 -22.88 -4.47 -19.63
C VAL A 70 -22.75 -3.63 -20.89
N GLU A 71 -23.35 -4.06 -22.01
CA GLU A 71 -23.28 -3.33 -23.28
C GLU A 71 -24.01 -1.98 -23.21
N ALA A 72 -25.17 -1.93 -22.56
CA ALA A 72 -25.92 -0.70 -22.37
C ALA A 72 -25.14 0.32 -21.50
N MET A 73 -24.54 -0.13 -20.41
CA MET A 73 -23.76 0.70 -19.48
C MET A 73 -22.40 1.13 -20.04
N ARG A 74 -21.77 0.31 -20.89
CA ARG A 74 -20.51 0.64 -21.55
C ARG A 74 -20.58 2.00 -22.23
N SER A 75 -21.60 2.23 -23.07
CA SER A 75 -21.75 3.47 -23.82
C SER A 75 -21.90 4.72 -22.95
N ILE A 76 -22.27 4.54 -21.69
CA ILE A 76 -22.42 5.62 -20.71
C ILE A 76 -21.13 5.81 -19.91
N LEU A 77 -20.60 4.72 -19.37
CA LEU A 77 -19.43 4.77 -18.46
C LEU A 77 -18.11 5.11 -19.17
N GLU A 78 -18.01 4.78 -20.46
CA GLU A 78 -16.86 5.15 -21.28
C GLU A 78 -16.96 6.58 -21.88
N ASN A 79 -18.04 7.31 -21.59
CA ASN A 79 -18.20 8.71 -22.02
C ASN A 79 -17.33 9.66 -21.16
N PRO A 80 -16.31 10.33 -21.74
CA PRO A 80 -15.40 11.18 -20.98
C PRO A 80 -16.07 12.44 -20.36
N SER A 81 -17.29 12.76 -20.79
CA SER A 81 -18.04 13.89 -20.23
C SER A 81 -18.80 13.55 -18.95
N LEU A 82 -18.91 12.27 -18.61
CA LEU A 82 -19.58 11.81 -17.39
C LEU A 82 -18.75 12.22 -16.15
N ARG A 83 -19.46 12.35 -15.02
CA ARG A 83 -18.89 12.45 -13.66
C ARG A 83 -19.46 11.33 -12.81
N LEU A 84 -18.62 10.40 -12.42
CA LEU A 84 -18.98 9.20 -11.67
C LEU A 84 -18.63 9.36 -10.19
N VAL A 85 -19.64 9.23 -9.34
CA VAL A 85 -19.52 9.16 -7.87
C VAL A 85 -19.59 7.71 -7.46
N ASN A 86 -18.77 7.28 -6.51
CA ASN A 86 -18.83 5.95 -5.91
C ASN A 86 -18.02 5.93 -4.61
N GLN A 87 -18.39 5.07 -3.67
CA GLN A 87 -17.67 4.80 -2.43
C GLN A 87 -16.68 3.66 -2.62
N ASN A 88 -15.38 3.88 -2.42
CA ASN A 88 -14.32 2.90 -2.72
C ASN A 88 -14.31 2.48 -4.20
N ILE A 89 -14.43 3.49 -5.06
CA ILE A 89 -14.61 3.34 -6.52
C ILE A 89 -13.56 2.42 -7.18
N LYS A 90 -12.40 2.27 -6.58
CA LYS A 90 -11.30 1.43 -7.10
C LYS A 90 -11.73 -0.02 -7.32
N TYR A 91 -12.53 -0.59 -6.39
CA TYR A 91 -13.05 -1.94 -6.53
C TYR A 91 -13.97 -2.07 -7.73
N ASP A 92 -14.94 -1.16 -7.87
CA ASP A 92 -15.91 -1.19 -8.97
C ASP A 92 -15.25 -0.98 -10.33
N LEU A 93 -14.25 -0.09 -10.41
CA LEU A 93 -13.46 0.11 -11.63
C LEU A 93 -12.75 -1.18 -12.07
N MET A 94 -12.19 -1.93 -11.13
CA MET A 94 -11.55 -3.22 -11.44
C MET A 94 -12.56 -4.27 -11.89
N VAL A 95 -13.75 -4.33 -11.27
CA VAL A 95 -14.83 -5.22 -11.68
C VAL A 95 -15.32 -4.84 -13.07
N LEU A 96 -15.57 -3.57 -13.35
CA LEU A 96 -16.00 -3.06 -14.65
C LEU A 96 -15.01 -3.41 -15.75
N ASP A 97 -13.71 -3.19 -15.52
CA ASP A 97 -12.65 -3.51 -16.47
C ASP A 97 -12.59 -5.02 -16.76
N CYS A 98 -12.75 -5.87 -15.74
CA CYS A 98 -12.86 -7.33 -15.93
C CYS A 98 -14.09 -7.76 -16.75
N HIS A 99 -15.13 -6.90 -16.82
CA HIS A 99 -16.32 -7.09 -17.66
C HIS A 99 -16.25 -6.33 -19.00
N GLY A 100 -15.08 -5.74 -19.32
CA GLY A 100 -14.81 -5.08 -20.59
C GLY A 100 -15.37 -3.66 -20.68
N ILE A 101 -15.60 -2.98 -19.56
CA ILE A 101 -15.94 -1.54 -19.50
C ILE A 101 -14.74 -0.77 -18.97
N HIS A 102 -14.13 0.04 -19.82
CA HIS A 102 -12.95 0.84 -19.49
C HIS A 102 -13.34 2.28 -19.16
N VAL A 103 -13.54 2.57 -17.88
CA VAL A 103 -13.93 3.91 -17.41
C VAL A 103 -12.73 4.85 -17.53
N PRO A 104 -12.83 5.96 -18.31
CA PRO A 104 -11.75 6.93 -18.42
C PRO A 104 -11.41 7.58 -17.06
N ALA A 105 -10.13 7.84 -16.81
CA ALA A 105 -9.66 8.41 -15.54
C ALA A 105 -10.36 9.74 -15.17
N ASP A 106 -10.67 10.55 -16.17
CA ASP A 106 -11.31 11.87 -15.98
C ASP A 106 -12.80 11.76 -15.62
N VAL A 107 -13.42 10.61 -15.79
CA VAL A 107 -14.83 10.33 -15.40
C VAL A 107 -15.00 10.30 -13.89
N ILE A 108 -13.99 9.86 -13.15
CA ILE A 108 -14.04 9.80 -11.68
C ILE A 108 -14.26 11.21 -11.12
N ASP A 109 -15.32 11.36 -10.32
CA ASP A 109 -15.64 12.64 -9.65
C ASP A 109 -15.26 12.57 -8.17
N VAL A 110 -16.12 12.05 -7.33
CA VAL A 110 -15.89 11.98 -5.88
C VAL A 110 -16.02 10.55 -5.37
N ASP A 111 -14.96 10.11 -4.69
CA ASP A 111 -14.99 8.98 -3.78
C ASP A 111 -15.05 9.51 -2.34
N PRO A 112 -16.19 9.37 -1.63
CA PRO A 112 -16.34 9.85 -0.26
C PRO A 112 -15.32 9.26 0.72
N MET A 113 -14.88 8.03 0.51
CA MET A 113 -13.85 7.37 1.34
C MET A 113 -12.52 8.14 1.29
N VAL A 114 -12.07 8.49 0.11
CA VAL A 114 -10.82 9.24 -0.10
C VAL A 114 -10.98 10.69 0.34
N GLY A 115 -12.17 11.27 0.12
CA GLY A 115 -12.47 12.64 0.56
C GLY A 115 -12.47 12.77 2.09
N ASP A 116 -13.14 11.88 2.80
CA ASP A 116 -13.16 11.87 4.28
C ASP A 116 -11.78 11.60 4.88
N TYR A 117 -10.99 10.74 4.26
CA TYR A 117 -9.62 10.51 4.69
C TYR A 117 -8.77 11.80 4.68
N LEU A 118 -8.95 12.68 3.71
CA LEU A 118 -8.27 13.97 3.72
C LEU A 118 -8.77 14.92 4.81
N LEU A 119 -10.07 14.84 5.14
CA LEU A 119 -10.68 15.64 6.22
C LEU A 119 -10.27 15.13 7.61
N ASP A 120 -10.10 13.81 7.78
CA ASP A 120 -9.80 13.17 9.06
C ASP A 120 -8.91 11.91 8.90
N PRO A 121 -7.61 12.08 8.59
CA PRO A 121 -6.71 10.94 8.34
C PRO A 121 -6.41 10.11 9.60
N GLY A 122 -6.92 10.51 10.75
CA GLY A 122 -6.83 9.78 12.01
C GLY A 122 -8.05 8.94 12.36
N ALA A 123 -9.12 9.01 11.56
CA ALA A 123 -10.33 8.23 11.77
C ALA A 123 -10.04 6.71 11.70
N ARG A 124 -10.79 5.94 12.46
CA ARG A 124 -10.64 4.47 12.49
C ARG A 124 -11.19 3.78 11.25
N SER A 125 -12.16 4.41 10.60
CA SER A 125 -12.84 3.89 9.42
C SER A 125 -13.32 5.02 8.53
N HIS A 126 -13.22 4.84 7.24
CA HIS A 126 -13.79 5.67 6.18
C HIS A 126 -14.83 4.87 5.38
N GLY A 127 -15.32 3.76 5.93
CA GLY A 127 -16.37 2.93 5.32
C GLY A 127 -17.72 3.64 5.28
N LEU A 128 -18.56 3.24 4.33
CA LEU A 128 -19.82 3.91 4.00
C LEU A 128 -20.73 4.08 5.23
N GLU A 129 -20.99 3.00 6.00
CA GLU A 129 -21.82 3.06 7.23
C GLU A 129 -21.32 4.13 8.21
N THR A 130 -19.97 4.23 8.39
CA THR A 130 -19.34 5.23 9.27
C THR A 130 -19.55 6.65 8.76
N LEU A 131 -19.44 6.86 7.44
CA LEU A 131 -19.62 8.18 6.82
C LEU A 131 -21.08 8.64 6.87
N ILE A 132 -22.02 7.73 6.64
CA ILE A 132 -23.47 7.99 6.75
C ILE A 132 -23.81 8.47 8.17
N GLU A 133 -23.35 7.74 9.20
CA GLU A 133 -23.56 8.15 10.59
C GLU A 133 -22.92 9.52 10.89
N LYS A 134 -21.65 9.71 10.46
CA LYS A 134 -20.86 10.92 10.73
C LYS A 134 -21.43 12.18 10.08
N TYR A 135 -21.88 12.09 8.83
CA TYR A 135 -22.25 13.25 8.03
C TYR A 135 -23.74 13.42 7.81
N LEU A 136 -24.48 12.34 7.63
CA LEU A 136 -25.92 12.37 7.37
C LEU A 136 -26.75 12.13 8.63
N HIS A 137 -26.14 11.68 9.72
CA HIS A 137 -26.81 11.34 10.98
C HIS A 137 -27.95 10.31 10.80
N GLN A 138 -27.72 9.36 9.89
CA GLN A 138 -28.64 8.28 9.56
C GLN A 138 -28.00 6.93 9.87
N THR A 139 -28.82 5.89 9.95
CA THR A 139 -28.39 4.49 10.03
C THR A 139 -28.72 3.84 8.69
N SER A 140 -27.74 3.20 8.06
CA SER A 140 -27.95 2.44 6.84
C SER A 140 -28.16 0.95 7.13
N ILE A 141 -28.69 0.24 6.14
CA ILE A 141 -28.81 -1.21 6.15
C ILE A 141 -27.39 -1.81 6.14
N SER A 142 -27.09 -2.71 7.09
CA SER A 142 -25.78 -3.35 7.11
C SER A 142 -25.76 -4.56 6.18
N ILE A 143 -24.68 -4.73 5.40
CA ILE A 143 -24.45 -5.93 4.56
C ILE A 143 -24.60 -7.23 5.37
N LYS A 144 -24.27 -7.22 6.66
CA LYS A 144 -24.41 -8.37 7.55
C LYS A 144 -25.87 -8.79 7.80
N GLU A 145 -26.81 -7.87 7.64
CA GLU A 145 -28.25 -8.17 7.74
C GLU A 145 -28.75 -8.95 6.52
N LEU A 146 -28.14 -8.72 5.34
CA LEU A 146 -28.46 -9.39 4.11
C LEU A 146 -27.81 -10.78 4.01
N ILE A 147 -26.49 -10.82 4.17
CA ILE A 147 -25.70 -12.04 3.89
C ILE A 147 -25.31 -12.80 5.16
N GLY A 148 -25.54 -12.23 6.35
CA GLY A 148 -25.10 -12.84 7.61
C GLY A 148 -23.63 -12.59 7.92
N SER A 149 -23.09 -13.31 8.90
CA SER A 149 -21.70 -13.15 9.34
C SER A 149 -21.04 -14.49 9.70
N GLY A 150 -19.70 -14.54 9.62
CA GLY A 150 -18.91 -15.69 9.99
C GLY A 150 -19.13 -16.90 9.06
N LYS A 151 -19.28 -18.11 9.63
CA LYS A 151 -19.42 -19.36 8.84
C LYS A 151 -20.77 -19.49 8.10
N SER A 152 -21.74 -18.66 8.42
CA SER A 152 -23.07 -18.63 7.80
C SER A 152 -23.24 -17.55 6.74
N THR A 153 -22.18 -16.86 6.37
CA THR A 153 -22.22 -15.84 5.33
C THR A 153 -22.69 -16.44 4.00
N LYS A 154 -23.74 -15.84 3.43
CA LYS A 154 -24.29 -16.22 2.12
C LYS A 154 -23.63 -15.37 1.04
N ASN A 155 -23.66 -15.85 -0.20
CA ASN A 155 -23.31 -15.03 -1.35
C ASN A 155 -24.47 -14.08 -1.68
N MET A 156 -24.15 -12.88 -2.20
CA MET A 156 -25.16 -11.88 -2.59
C MET A 156 -26.16 -12.41 -3.61
N VAL A 157 -25.77 -13.32 -4.49
CA VAL A 157 -26.67 -14.04 -5.43
C VAL A 157 -27.86 -14.72 -4.73
N ASN A 158 -27.69 -15.13 -3.48
CA ASN A 158 -28.74 -15.81 -2.71
C ASN A 158 -29.64 -14.85 -1.92
N VAL A 159 -29.43 -13.54 -2.04
CA VAL A 159 -30.28 -12.52 -1.42
C VAL A 159 -31.49 -12.26 -2.33
N PRO A 160 -32.74 -12.20 -1.79
CA PRO A 160 -33.91 -11.81 -2.59
C PRO A 160 -33.67 -10.46 -3.28
N VAL A 161 -34.09 -10.36 -4.56
CA VAL A 161 -33.83 -9.17 -5.40
C VAL A 161 -34.36 -7.89 -4.76
N GLU A 162 -35.52 -7.95 -4.10
CA GLU A 162 -36.12 -6.80 -3.45
C GLU A 162 -35.25 -6.26 -2.29
N LYS A 163 -34.63 -7.19 -1.52
CA LYS A 163 -33.74 -6.83 -0.42
C LYS A 163 -32.38 -6.32 -0.91
N ALA A 164 -31.84 -6.95 -1.94
CA ALA A 164 -30.62 -6.47 -2.59
C ALA A 164 -30.85 -5.07 -3.20
N ALA A 165 -32.01 -4.87 -3.82
CA ALA A 165 -32.38 -3.57 -4.38
C ALA A 165 -32.55 -2.48 -3.31
N GLU A 166 -33.18 -2.80 -2.18
CA GLU A 166 -33.31 -1.85 -1.06
C GLU A 166 -31.95 -1.42 -0.54
N TYR A 167 -31.08 -2.38 -0.24
CA TYR A 167 -29.73 -2.16 0.25
C TYR A 167 -28.86 -1.35 -0.74
N ALA A 168 -28.69 -1.85 -1.96
CA ALA A 168 -27.81 -1.22 -2.95
C ALA A 168 -28.32 0.16 -3.41
N SER A 169 -29.65 0.34 -3.51
CA SER A 169 -30.23 1.65 -3.82
C SER A 169 -30.01 2.66 -2.70
N GLU A 170 -30.07 2.23 -1.43
CA GLU A 170 -29.73 3.07 -0.28
C GLU A 170 -28.25 3.48 -0.33
N ASP A 171 -27.34 2.53 -0.58
CA ASP A 171 -25.90 2.79 -0.66
C ASP A 171 -25.58 3.79 -1.78
N ALA A 172 -26.16 3.64 -2.97
CA ALA A 172 -25.96 4.57 -4.09
C ALA A 172 -26.52 5.97 -3.79
N ASP A 173 -27.70 6.07 -3.19
CA ASP A 173 -28.32 7.35 -2.83
C ASP A 173 -27.53 8.10 -1.76
N LEU A 174 -27.19 7.41 -0.66
CA LEU A 174 -26.45 8.03 0.44
C LEU A 174 -25.02 8.37 0.03
N THR A 175 -24.39 7.57 -0.83
CA THR A 175 -23.07 7.89 -1.41
C THR A 175 -23.12 9.17 -2.24
N LEU A 176 -24.15 9.38 -3.05
CA LEU A 176 -24.31 10.63 -3.81
C LEU A 176 -24.43 11.86 -2.88
N GLN A 177 -25.24 11.75 -1.82
CA GLN A 177 -25.42 12.81 -0.81
C GLN A 177 -24.10 13.08 -0.05
N LEU A 178 -23.36 12.03 0.35
CA LEU A 178 -22.06 12.15 1.00
C LEU A 178 -21.04 12.85 0.10
N ALA A 179 -21.01 12.54 -1.20
CA ALA A 179 -20.10 13.17 -2.14
C ALA A 179 -20.28 14.68 -2.19
N ASP A 180 -21.52 15.18 -2.16
CA ASP A 180 -21.82 16.61 -2.14
C ASP A 180 -21.37 17.28 -0.85
N MET A 181 -21.66 16.65 0.30
CA MET A 181 -21.26 17.16 1.61
C MET A 181 -19.74 17.18 1.79
N ILE A 182 -19.05 16.11 1.40
CA ILE A 182 -17.61 15.98 1.51
C ILE A 182 -16.91 16.97 0.58
N THR A 183 -17.42 17.14 -0.65
CA THR A 183 -16.93 18.18 -1.58
C THR A 183 -17.01 19.57 -0.96
N ALA A 184 -18.14 19.92 -0.35
CA ALA A 184 -18.30 21.21 0.32
C ALA A 184 -17.27 21.40 1.44
N LYS A 185 -17.08 20.38 2.30
CA LYS A 185 -16.10 20.41 3.39
C LYS A 185 -14.65 20.47 2.91
N LEU A 186 -14.29 19.74 1.85
CA LEU A 186 -12.96 19.81 1.26
C LEU A 186 -12.66 21.22 0.72
N LYS A 187 -13.63 21.87 0.08
CA LYS A 187 -13.51 23.25 -0.40
C LYS A 187 -13.41 24.25 0.77
N GLU A 188 -14.26 24.13 1.77
CA GLU A 188 -14.23 24.97 2.96
C GLU A 188 -12.89 24.88 3.69
N GLN A 189 -12.31 23.70 3.78
CA GLN A 189 -11.02 23.48 4.45
C GLN A 189 -9.79 23.69 3.55
N GLY A 190 -9.97 24.03 2.27
CA GLY A 190 -8.87 24.23 1.31
C GLY A 190 -8.10 22.94 1.00
N LEU A 191 -8.77 21.79 1.03
CA LEU A 191 -8.23 20.47 0.70
C LEU A 191 -8.71 19.96 -0.68
N TRP A 192 -9.57 20.72 -1.35
CA TRP A 192 -10.13 20.33 -2.65
C TRP A 192 -9.07 20.13 -3.72
N ASP A 193 -8.08 21.03 -3.81
CA ASP A 193 -7.02 20.94 -4.81
C ASP A 193 -6.15 19.70 -4.59
N LEU A 194 -5.89 19.33 -3.34
CA LEU A 194 -5.17 18.10 -3.00
C LEU A 194 -5.97 16.85 -3.40
N TYR A 195 -7.29 16.85 -3.14
CA TYR A 195 -8.17 15.79 -3.58
C TYR A 195 -8.20 15.69 -5.11
N TRP A 196 -8.51 16.79 -5.78
CA TRP A 196 -8.79 16.83 -7.20
C TRP A 196 -7.56 16.57 -8.08
N ASN A 197 -6.40 17.11 -7.68
CA ASN A 197 -5.19 17.07 -8.49
C ASN A 197 -4.21 15.93 -8.07
N LEU A 198 -4.39 15.32 -6.91
CA LEU A 198 -3.49 14.26 -6.43
C LEU A 198 -4.21 12.96 -6.11
N GLU A 199 -5.15 12.96 -5.15
CA GLU A 199 -5.72 11.70 -4.66
C GLU A 199 -6.68 11.06 -5.67
N ARG A 200 -7.56 11.86 -6.28
CA ARG A 200 -8.50 11.38 -7.30
C ARG A 200 -7.80 10.78 -8.53
N PRO A 201 -6.86 11.46 -9.19
CA PRO A 201 -6.19 10.90 -10.37
C PRO A 201 -5.25 9.74 -10.04
N LEU A 202 -4.90 9.54 -8.77
CA LEU A 202 -4.13 8.36 -8.35
C LEU A 202 -4.96 7.07 -8.36
N ILE A 203 -6.28 7.15 -8.20
CA ILE A 203 -7.17 5.98 -8.18
C ILE A 203 -6.97 5.10 -9.42
N PRO A 204 -7.10 5.59 -10.67
CA PRO A 204 -6.93 4.76 -11.86
C PRO A 204 -5.51 4.22 -12.01
N VAL A 205 -4.47 4.94 -11.56
CA VAL A 205 -3.09 4.43 -11.54
C VAL A 205 -2.98 3.21 -10.64
N LEU A 206 -3.60 3.26 -9.46
CA LEU A 206 -3.60 2.11 -8.53
C LEU A 206 -4.44 0.95 -9.08
N VAL A 207 -5.57 1.21 -9.74
CA VAL A 207 -6.36 0.19 -10.44
C VAL A 207 -5.49 -0.56 -11.44
N GLU A 208 -4.75 0.14 -12.28
CA GLU A 208 -3.87 -0.48 -13.28
C GLU A 208 -2.76 -1.31 -12.63
N MET A 209 -2.07 -0.77 -11.62
CA MET A 209 -1.02 -1.49 -10.89
C MET A 209 -1.56 -2.78 -10.24
N GLU A 210 -2.74 -2.72 -9.61
CA GLU A 210 -3.36 -3.87 -8.96
C GLU A 210 -3.84 -4.92 -9.97
N GLN A 211 -4.34 -4.49 -11.13
CA GLN A 211 -4.75 -5.40 -12.20
C GLN A 211 -3.58 -6.08 -12.87
N ILE A 212 -2.49 -5.35 -13.12
CA ILE A 212 -1.27 -5.92 -13.66
C ILE A 212 -0.67 -6.90 -12.63
N GLY A 213 -0.47 -6.47 -11.38
CA GLY A 213 0.21 -7.25 -10.35
C GLY A 213 1.69 -7.52 -10.69
N ILE A 214 2.35 -8.37 -9.91
CA ILE A 214 3.76 -8.73 -10.12
C ILE A 214 3.95 -10.23 -10.23
N ARG A 215 4.80 -10.67 -11.15
CA ARG A 215 5.14 -12.09 -11.31
C ARG A 215 6.07 -12.59 -10.22
N VAL A 216 5.81 -13.82 -9.75
CA VAL A 216 6.63 -14.47 -8.72
C VAL A 216 7.03 -15.88 -9.17
N ASP A 217 8.32 -16.19 -9.04
CA ASP A 217 8.84 -17.55 -9.21
C ASP A 217 8.55 -18.37 -7.94
N SER A 218 7.42 -19.10 -8.00
CA SER A 218 6.99 -19.96 -6.88
C SER A 218 7.96 -21.10 -6.58
N ASP A 219 8.73 -21.57 -7.56
CA ASP A 219 9.71 -22.65 -7.35
C ASP A 219 10.92 -22.12 -6.60
N GLU A 220 11.35 -20.87 -6.89
CA GLU A 220 12.38 -20.20 -6.09
C GLU A 220 11.94 -20.04 -4.64
N LEU A 221 10.71 -19.58 -4.38
CA LEU A 221 10.17 -19.47 -3.02
C LEU A 221 10.13 -20.83 -2.30
N ARG A 222 9.72 -21.90 -2.98
CA ARG A 222 9.71 -23.25 -2.42
C ARG A 222 11.13 -23.76 -2.10
N ARG A 223 12.12 -23.51 -2.97
CA ARG A 223 13.54 -23.83 -2.73
C ARG A 223 14.06 -23.11 -1.49
N GLN A 224 13.78 -21.83 -1.35
CA GLN A 224 14.17 -21.03 -0.18
C GLN A 224 13.45 -21.52 1.09
N SER A 225 12.17 -21.84 1.01
CA SER A 225 11.39 -22.40 2.13
C SER A 225 11.99 -23.72 2.63
N ALA A 226 12.36 -24.62 1.73
CA ALA A 226 13.00 -25.88 2.09
C ALA A 226 14.35 -25.66 2.78
N SER A 227 15.20 -24.76 2.24
CA SER A 227 16.48 -24.39 2.86
C SER A 227 16.31 -23.79 4.25
N LEU A 228 15.32 -22.89 4.42
CA LEU A 228 15.03 -22.28 5.72
C LEU A 228 14.49 -23.29 6.74
N SER A 229 13.74 -24.30 6.29
CA SER A 229 13.25 -25.38 7.16
C SER A 229 14.40 -26.19 7.78
N ILE A 230 15.47 -26.43 7.02
CA ILE A 230 16.67 -27.12 7.54
C ILE A 230 17.30 -26.26 8.65
N ARG A 231 17.51 -24.97 8.40
CA ARG A 231 18.11 -24.05 9.38
C ARG A 231 17.25 -23.90 10.64
N LEU A 232 15.92 -23.81 10.50
CA LEU A 232 14.99 -23.76 11.63
C LEU A 232 15.05 -25.03 12.49
N ASN A 233 15.17 -26.21 11.87
CA ASN A 233 15.33 -27.46 12.59
C ASN A 233 16.66 -27.54 13.35
N GLU A 234 17.75 -27.01 12.79
CA GLU A 234 19.03 -26.90 13.48
C GLU A 234 18.93 -25.96 14.68
N LEU A 235 18.36 -24.77 14.50
CA LEU A 235 18.14 -23.79 15.58
C LEU A 235 17.26 -24.36 16.69
N MET A 236 16.21 -25.10 16.35
CA MET A 236 15.36 -25.77 17.34
C MET A 236 16.15 -26.75 18.19
N LYS A 237 17.03 -27.57 17.58
CA LYS A 237 17.91 -28.49 18.31
C LYS A 237 18.92 -27.72 19.19
N GLU A 238 19.51 -26.64 18.69
CA GLU A 238 20.41 -25.79 19.49
C GLU A 238 19.68 -25.21 20.70
N ILE A 239 18.48 -24.65 20.51
CA ILE A 239 17.64 -24.05 21.55
C ILE A 239 17.29 -25.09 22.62
N HIS A 240 16.80 -26.26 22.21
CA HIS A 240 16.46 -27.35 23.14
C HIS A 240 17.70 -27.90 23.85
N GLY A 241 18.84 -27.98 23.17
CA GLY A 241 20.12 -28.38 23.78
C GLY A 241 20.58 -27.41 24.87
N ILE A 242 20.41 -26.08 24.63
CA ILE A 242 20.74 -25.06 25.64
C ILE A 242 19.77 -25.07 26.81
N ALA A 243 18.48 -25.28 26.54
CA ALA A 243 17.44 -25.39 27.58
C ALA A 243 17.53 -26.70 28.38
N GLY A 244 18.13 -27.75 27.81
CA GLY A 244 18.23 -29.09 28.42
C GLY A 244 16.99 -29.99 28.22
N HIS A 245 15.94 -29.48 27.59
CA HIS A 245 14.72 -30.23 27.27
C HIS A 245 13.97 -29.60 26.08
N GLU A 246 13.04 -30.37 25.52
CA GLU A 246 12.15 -29.90 24.46
C GLU A 246 11.01 -29.04 25.01
N PHE A 247 10.68 -27.94 24.32
CA PHE A 247 9.54 -27.07 24.60
C PHE A 247 9.07 -26.37 23.32
N ASN A 248 7.85 -25.83 23.32
CA ASN A 248 7.35 -25.06 22.20
C ASN A 248 7.92 -23.64 22.24
N ILE A 249 8.87 -23.35 21.33
CA ILE A 249 9.58 -22.07 21.21
C ILE A 249 8.61 -20.90 20.91
N ASP A 250 7.52 -21.18 20.18
CA ASP A 250 6.51 -20.20 19.82
C ASP A 250 5.45 -19.99 20.91
N SER A 251 5.51 -20.77 22.01
CA SER A 251 4.63 -20.57 23.17
C SER A 251 5.21 -19.56 24.15
N PRO A 252 4.65 -18.33 24.27
CA PRO A 252 5.14 -17.33 25.24
C PRO A 252 5.16 -17.84 26.67
N LYS A 253 4.20 -18.71 27.05
CA LYS A 253 4.13 -19.28 28.41
C LYS A 253 5.28 -20.24 28.70
N GLN A 254 5.59 -21.17 27.76
CA GLN A 254 6.69 -22.11 27.96
C GLN A 254 8.03 -21.38 27.92
N LEU A 255 8.17 -20.41 27.02
CA LEU A 255 9.37 -19.59 26.94
C LEU A 255 9.61 -18.75 28.21
N GLN A 256 8.56 -18.25 28.87
CA GLN A 256 8.67 -17.58 30.17
C GLN A 256 9.26 -18.50 31.23
N VAL A 257 8.81 -19.74 31.33
CA VAL A 257 9.34 -20.73 32.27
C VAL A 257 10.82 -20.94 32.01
N VAL A 258 11.21 -21.25 30.78
CA VAL A 258 12.61 -21.51 30.43
C VAL A 258 13.49 -20.28 30.73
N LEU A 259 13.10 -19.08 30.33
CA LEU A 259 13.95 -17.88 30.48
C LEU A 259 14.03 -17.41 31.93
N PHE A 260 12.92 -17.37 32.67
CA PHE A 260 12.85 -16.66 33.94
C PHE A 260 12.80 -17.59 35.14
N GLU A 261 12.30 -18.83 35.01
CA GLU A 261 12.22 -19.79 36.13
C GLU A 261 13.39 -20.78 36.11
N GLU A 262 13.78 -21.32 34.94
CA GLU A 262 14.86 -22.31 34.83
C GLU A 262 16.22 -21.62 34.69
N LEU A 263 16.39 -20.72 33.68
CA LEU A 263 17.64 -19.97 33.47
C LEU A 263 17.81 -18.79 34.41
N LYS A 264 16.75 -18.42 35.15
CA LYS A 264 16.74 -17.32 36.14
C LYS A 264 17.23 -15.98 35.58
N LEU A 265 16.95 -15.70 34.31
CA LEU A 265 17.29 -14.42 33.71
C LEU A 265 16.43 -13.29 34.31
N PRO A 266 16.94 -12.06 34.38
CA PRO A 266 16.20 -10.95 35.00
C PRO A 266 14.94 -10.58 34.20
N VAL A 267 13.80 -10.42 34.90
CA VAL A 267 12.56 -9.97 34.30
C VAL A 267 12.67 -8.46 34.03
N LYS A 268 12.76 -8.08 32.75
CA LYS A 268 12.90 -6.67 32.32
C LYS A 268 11.56 -5.94 32.21
N LYS A 269 10.52 -6.66 31.77
CA LYS A 269 9.18 -6.08 31.54
C LYS A 269 8.09 -7.09 31.91
N LYS A 270 7.00 -6.62 32.50
CA LYS A 270 5.83 -7.46 32.83
C LYS A 270 4.63 -7.04 31.98
N THR A 271 3.84 -8.01 31.58
CA THR A 271 2.53 -7.86 30.93
C THR A 271 1.42 -8.30 31.89
N LYS A 272 0.16 -8.13 31.48
CA LYS A 272 -0.99 -8.62 32.28
C LYS A 272 -0.97 -10.13 32.49
N THR A 273 -0.26 -10.89 31.64
CA THR A 273 -0.24 -12.37 31.62
C THR A 273 1.10 -12.97 32.09
N GLY A 274 2.06 -12.15 32.53
CA GLY A 274 3.36 -12.62 33.04
C GLY A 274 4.54 -11.75 32.58
N ALA A 275 5.76 -12.32 32.66
CA ALA A 275 6.96 -11.66 32.15
C ALA A 275 6.90 -11.55 30.62
N SER A 276 7.30 -10.41 30.07
CA SER A 276 7.32 -10.23 28.60
C SER A 276 8.46 -11.04 27.98
N THR A 277 8.17 -11.63 26.80
CA THR A 277 9.14 -12.26 25.92
C THR A 277 9.13 -11.59 24.54
N ASP A 278 8.78 -10.28 24.50
CA ASP A 278 8.81 -9.48 23.26
C ASP A 278 10.26 -9.27 22.76
N GLN A 279 10.37 -8.75 21.55
CA GLN A 279 11.65 -8.59 20.86
C GLN A 279 12.65 -7.78 21.71
N ASP A 280 12.20 -6.63 22.23
CA ASP A 280 13.07 -5.71 22.98
C ASP A 280 13.64 -6.39 24.25
N VAL A 281 12.80 -7.17 24.95
CA VAL A 281 13.22 -7.93 26.14
C VAL A 281 14.23 -9.01 25.78
N LEU A 282 14.00 -9.75 24.69
CA LEU A 282 14.93 -10.79 24.25
C LEU A 282 16.26 -10.19 23.79
N GLU A 283 16.28 -9.03 23.15
CA GLU A 283 17.51 -8.32 22.77
C GLU A 283 18.33 -7.90 24.00
N GLU A 284 17.68 -7.36 25.04
CA GLU A 284 18.38 -7.07 26.30
C GLU A 284 18.94 -8.33 26.99
N LEU A 285 18.18 -9.44 26.93
CA LEU A 285 18.61 -10.71 27.53
C LEU A 285 19.69 -11.43 26.72
N ALA A 286 19.79 -11.17 25.40
CA ALA A 286 20.81 -11.74 24.53
C ALA A 286 22.25 -11.32 24.94
N ALA A 287 22.39 -10.16 25.58
CA ALA A 287 23.67 -9.73 26.14
C ALA A 287 24.08 -10.54 27.39
N LEU A 288 23.15 -11.25 28.05
CA LEU A 288 23.37 -12.01 29.28
C LEU A 288 23.46 -13.53 29.06
N HIS A 289 22.78 -14.03 28.03
CA HIS A 289 22.70 -15.47 27.75
C HIS A 289 22.48 -15.73 26.26
N GLN A 290 23.05 -16.84 25.75
CA GLN A 290 22.96 -17.18 24.31
C GLN A 290 21.55 -17.60 23.83
N LEU A 291 20.69 -18.13 24.71
CA LEU A 291 19.37 -18.65 24.33
C LEU A 291 18.46 -17.55 23.73
N PRO A 292 18.31 -16.36 24.32
CA PRO A 292 17.50 -15.28 23.73
C PRO A 292 17.92 -14.92 22.30
N ALA A 293 19.21 -14.85 21.99
CA ALA A 293 19.69 -14.57 20.64
C ALA A 293 19.24 -15.64 19.63
N LYS A 294 19.30 -16.92 20.01
CA LYS A 294 18.83 -18.03 19.18
C LYS A 294 17.32 -18.03 18.98
N ILE A 295 16.57 -17.61 19.99
CA ILE A 295 15.11 -17.46 19.91
C ILE A 295 14.75 -16.29 18.96
N ILE A 296 15.47 -15.19 19.01
CA ILE A 296 15.29 -14.06 18.08
C ILE A 296 15.51 -14.52 16.64
N GLU A 297 16.62 -15.24 16.39
CA GLU A 297 16.93 -15.81 15.06
C GLU A 297 15.82 -16.77 14.59
N HIS A 298 15.39 -17.70 15.45
CA HIS A 298 14.30 -18.63 15.14
C HIS A 298 13.00 -17.91 14.77
N ARG A 299 12.56 -16.96 15.61
CA ARG A 299 11.34 -16.18 15.36
C ARG A 299 11.41 -15.39 14.06
N HIS A 300 12.56 -14.77 13.80
CA HIS A 300 12.77 -14.02 12.56
C HIS A 300 12.63 -14.91 11.33
N LEU A 301 13.35 -16.03 11.28
CA LEU A 301 13.32 -16.97 10.17
C LEU A 301 11.95 -17.67 10.01
N SER A 302 11.32 -18.05 11.13
CA SER A 302 9.97 -18.64 11.12
C SER A 302 8.92 -17.68 10.55
N LYS A 303 8.99 -16.39 10.94
CA LYS A 303 8.11 -15.34 10.40
C LYS A 303 8.34 -15.13 8.89
N LEU A 304 9.59 -15.05 8.45
CA LEU A 304 9.91 -14.92 7.02
C LEU A 304 9.36 -16.10 6.21
N LYS A 305 9.59 -17.31 6.71
CA LYS A 305 9.09 -18.52 6.07
C LYS A 305 7.57 -18.51 5.95
N GLY A 306 6.85 -18.33 7.07
CA GLY A 306 5.39 -18.39 7.09
C GLY A 306 4.72 -17.25 6.32
N THR A 307 5.24 -16.02 6.46
CA THR A 307 4.59 -14.83 5.86
C THR A 307 4.86 -14.70 4.36
N TYR A 308 6.04 -15.12 3.88
CA TYR A 308 6.42 -14.91 2.49
C TYR A 308 6.65 -16.21 1.73
N LEU A 309 7.56 -17.08 2.19
CA LEU A 309 7.99 -18.21 1.39
C LEU A 309 6.89 -19.26 1.19
N ASP A 310 6.07 -19.49 2.22
CA ASP A 310 4.97 -20.46 2.18
C ASP A 310 3.65 -19.81 1.70
N ALA A 311 3.41 -18.55 2.06
CA ALA A 311 2.15 -17.87 1.74
C ALA A 311 2.09 -17.38 0.30
N LEU A 312 3.14 -16.70 -0.21
CA LEU A 312 3.11 -16.07 -1.54
C LEU A 312 2.81 -17.04 -2.69
N PRO A 313 3.33 -18.30 -2.72
CA PRO A 313 2.98 -19.24 -3.79
C PRO A 313 1.49 -19.58 -3.87
N SER A 314 0.77 -19.52 -2.74
CA SER A 314 -0.68 -19.78 -2.70
C SER A 314 -1.52 -18.57 -3.12
N LEU A 315 -0.92 -17.39 -3.20
CA LEU A 315 -1.56 -16.14 -3.60
C LEU A 315 -1.34 -15.80 -5.08
N VAL A 316 -0.59 -16.63 -5.80
CA VAL A 316 -0.44 -16.48 -7.25
C VAL A 316 -1.78 -16.79 -7.92
N HIS A 317 -2.35 -15.77 -8.57
CA HIS A 317 -3.64 -15.92 -9.23
C HIS A 317 -3.53 -16.86 -10.45
N SER A 318 -4.42 -17.85 -10.54
CA SER A 318 -4.32 -18.97 -11.48
C SER A 318 -4.38 -18.55 -12.96
N ARG A 319 -5.13 -17.49 -13.29
CA ARG A 319 -5.26 -17.01 -14.69
C ARG A 319 -4.11 -16.10 -15.11
N THR A 320 -3.61 -15.24 -14.20
CA THR A 320 -2.58 -14.25 -14.52
C THR A 320 -1.16 -14.74 -14.24
N GLY A 321 -0.99 -15.75 -13.38
CA GLY A 321 0.31 -16.20 -12.90
C GLY A 321 1.05 -15.15 -12.06
N ARG A 322 0.32 -14.14 -11.54
CA ARG A 322 0.87 -12.97 -10.83
C ARG A 322 0.26 -12.83 -9.44
N ILE A 323 0.92 -12.12 -8.57
CA ILE A 323 0.39 -11.69 -7.27
C ILE A 323 -0.16 -10.28 -7.44
N HIS A 324 -1.38 -10.08 -6.98
CA HIS A 324 -2.10 -8.81 -7.03
C HIS A 324 -2.27 -8.29 -5.60
N THR A 325 -1.42 -7.35 -5.21
CA THR A 325 -1.57 -6.66 -3.93
C THR A 325 -2.62 -5.55 -4.05
N SER A 326 -3.25 -5.17 -2.96
CA SER A 326 -4.13 -4.00 -2.90
C SER A 326 -3.38 -2.81 -2.31
N PHE A 327 -3.39 -1.66 -2.99
CA PHE A 327 -2.82 -0.40 -2.51
C PHE A 327 -3.89 0.48 -1.88
N ASN A 328 -3.72 0.82 -0.60
CA ASN A 328 -4.70 1.61 0.14
C ASN A 328 -4.22 3.06 0.32
N GLN A 329 -5.05 4.02 -0.09
CA GLN A 329 -4.79 5.46 0.04
C GLN A 329 -5.18 6.00 1.43
N VAL A 330 -6.07 5.30 2.15
CA VAL A 330 -6.80 5.82 3.31
C VAL A 330 -6.39 5.20 4.66
N VAL A 331 -5.31 4.43 4.70
CA VAL A 331 -4.89 3.70 5.92
C VAL A 331 -3.79 4.44 6.69
N ALA A 332 -2.78 4.94 5.99
CA ALA A 332 -1.65 5.59 6.64
C ALA A 332 -1.94 7.07 6.88
N SER A 333 -2.01 7.51 8.13
CA SER A 333 -2.29 8.91 8.49
C SER A 333 -1.26 9.94 8.00
N THR A 334 -0.16 9.49 7.39
CA THR A 334 0.88 10.33 6.78
C THR A 334 0.66 10.61 5.29
N GLY A 335 -0.32 10.00 4.64
CA GLY A 335 -0.50 10.08 3.19
C GLY A 335 0.24 9.00 2.39
N ARG A 336 1.09 8.20 3.03
CA ARG A 336 1.75 7.06 2.37
C ARG A 336 0.71 6.03 1.92
N LEU A 337 0.95 5.38 0.79
CA LEU A 337 0.21 4.18 0.42
C LEU A 337 0.58 3.04 1.36
N SER A 338 -0.37 2.19 1.66
CA SER A 338 -0.11 0.89 2.30
C SER A 338 -0.51 -0.23 1.36
N SER A 339 0.13 -1.38 1.49
CA SER A 339 -0.13 -2.58 0.70
C SER A 339 -0.72 -3.67 1.59
N SER A 340 -1.74 -4.36 1.09
CA SER A 340 -2.38 -5.50 1.77
C SER A 340 -2.74 -6.61 0.79
N ASP A 341 -2.94 -7.79 1.28
CA ASP A 341 -3.47 -8.97 0.60
C ASP A 341 -2.72 -9.37 -0.69
N PRO A 342 -1.38 -9.57 -0.64
CA PRO A 342 -0.46 -9.53 0.50
C PRO A 342 0.22 -8.18 0.71
N ASN A 343 0.73 -7.90 1.92
CA ASN A 343 1.56 -6.72 2.14
C ASN A 343 2.98 -6.92 1.58
N LEU A 344 3.25 -6.39 0.39
CA LEU A 344 4.55 -6.47 -0.28
C LEU A 344 5.54 -5.39 0.20
N GLN A 345 5.05 -4.31 0.84
CA GLN A 345 5.90 -3.23 1.36
C GLN A 345 6.71 -3.65 2.60
N ASN A 346 6.31 -4.74 3.26
CA ASN A 346 6.98 -5.27 4.46
C ASN A 346 8.01 -6.37 4.16
N ILE A 347 8.33 -6.65 2.89
CA ILE A 347 9.40 -7.58 2.54
C ILE A 347 10.73 -7.00 3.05
N PRO A 348 11.48 -7.70 3.93
CA PRO A 348 12.69 -7.15 4.52
C PRO A 348 13.77 -6.84 3.49
N ILE A 349 14.44 -5.69 3.67
CA ILE A 349 15.51 -5.22 2.76
C ILE A 349 16.89 -5.36 3.40
N ARG A 350 16.96 -5.49 4.75
CA ARG A 350 18.21 -5.37 5.50
C ARG A 350 18.86 -6.69 5.89
N THR A 351 18.16 -7.81 5.70
CA THR A 351 18.69 -9.14 6.03
C THR A 351 18.93 -9.93 4.76
N ALA A 352 19.98 -10.75 4.74
CA ALA A 352 20.33 -11.58 3.59
C ALA A 352 19.17 -12.52 3.17
N GLU A 353 18.42 -13.03 4.14
CA GLU A 353 17.24 -13.88 3.91
C GLU A 353 16.10 -13.07 3.29
N GLY A 354 15.86 -11.84 3.78
CA GLY A 354 14.84 -10.94 3.24
C GLY A 354 15.17 -10.49 1.81
N GLU A 355 16.44 -10.16 1.54
CA GLU A 355 16.91 -9.85 0.20
C GLU A 355 16.67 -11.01 -0.77
N ARG A 356 16.93 -12.26 -0.35
CA ARG A 356 16.70 -13.45 -1.18
C ARG A 356 15.23 -13.61 -1.60
N ILE A 357 14.27 -13.19 -0.77
CA ILE A 357 12.84 -13.23 -1.14
C ILE A 357 12.61 -12.38 -2.41
N ARG A 358 13.28 -11.23 -2.55
CA ARG A 358 13.18 -10.35 -3.72
C ARG A 358 13.65 -11.03 -5.02
N ARG A 359 14.54 -12.02 -4.94
CA ARG A 359 14.96 -12.81 -6.13
C ARG A 359 13.79 -13.53 -6.80
N ALA A 360 12.77 -13.91 -6.03
CA ALA A 360 11.61 -14.58 -6.57
C ALA A 360 10.65 -13.66 -7.34
N PHE A 361 10.78 -12.33 -7.19
CA PHE A 361 9.99 -11.37 -7.95
C PHE A 361 10.69 -11.08 -9.27
N VAL A 362 10.06 -11.48 -10.36
CA VAL A 362 10.65 -11.52 -11.69
C VAL A 362 9.82 -10.74 -12.71
N ALA A 363 10.45 -10.30 -13.79
CA ALA A 363 9.73 -9.72 -14.91
C ALA A 363 8.87 -10.77 -15.65
N SER A 364 7.92 -10.33 -16.42
CA SER A 364 7.13 -11.18 -17.31
C SER A 364 8.06 -12.01 -18.23
N ARG A 365 7.66 -13.25 -18.48
CA ARG A 365 8.22 -14.04 -19.60
C ARG A 365 7.09 -14.25 -20.59
N ASN A 366 7.38 -14.18 -21.86
CA ASN A 366 6.46 -14.67 -22.88
C ASN A 366 6.32 -16.19 -22.72
N ILE A 367 5.24 -16.63 -22.10
CA ILE A 367 4.84 -18.04 -22.15
C ILE A 367 3.86 -18.13 -23.30
N PRO A 368 4.13 -18.93 -24.36
CA PRO A 368 3.14 -19.21 -25.39
C PRO A 368 1.88 -19.76 -24.72
N VAL A 369 0.70 -19.24 -25.09
CA VAL A 369 -0.60 -19.66 -24.55
C VAL A 369 -0.81 -21.18 -24.64
N GLN A 370 -0.17 -21.85 -25.59
CA GLN A 370 -0.16 -23.31 -25.73
C GLN A 370 0.46 -24.06 -24.55
N ALA A 371 1.47 -23.49 -23.87
CA ALA A 371 2.13 -24.13 -22.71
C ALA A 371 1.24 -24.09 -21.43
N LEU A 372 0.29 -23.17 -21.34
CA LEU A 372 -0.66 -23.10 -20.22
C LEU A 372 -1.80 -24.12 -20.37
N ALA A 373 -2.16 -24.48 -21.61
CA ALA A 373 -3.17 -25.50 -21.88
C ALA A 373 -2.64 -26.94 -21.64
N GLU A 374 -1.35 -27.18 -21.84
CA GLU A 374 -0.72 -28.50 -21.67
C GLU A 374 -0.27 -28.80 -20.23
N SER A 375 -0.07 -27.79 -19.39
CA SER A 375 0.31 -27.98 -17.96
C SER A 375 -0.87 -28.30 -17.04
N GLY A 376 -2.10 -28.31 -17.55
CA GLY A 376 -3.33 -28.60 -16.80
C GLY A 376 -3.62 -30.10 -16.55
N ALA A 377 -2.76 -31.02 -17.02
CA ALA A 377 -2.91 -32.45 -16.76
C ALA A 377 -1.89 -32.90 -15.70
N SER A 378 -2.41 -33.16 -14.49
CA SER A 378 -1.76 -33.86 -13.37
C SER A 378 -0.93 -33.04 -12.39
N THR A 379 -1.61 -32.47 -11.40
CA THR A 379 -1.08 -32.43 -10.02
C THR A 379 -2.22 -32.58 -9.03
N VAL A 380 -2.03 -33.51 -8.10
CA VAL A 380 -2.87 -33.77 -6.94
C VAL A 380 -3.09 -32.45 -6.18
N ALA A 381 -4.33 -32.01 -6.10
CA ALA A 381 -4.73 -30.82 -5.36
C ALA A 381 -4.38 -30.97 -3.88
N PRO A 382 -3.69 -30.00 -3.25
CA PRO A 382 -3.72 -29.90 -1.81
C PRO A 382 -5.15 -29.55 -1.40
N LYS A 383 -5.69 -30.21 -0.38
CA LYS A 383 -7.01 -29.95 0.17
C LYS A 383 -7.11 -28.48 0.57
N SER A 384 -7.58 -27.65 -0.33
CA SER A 384 -8.02 -26.29 -0.03
C SER A 384 -9.25 -26.38 0.87
N LYS A 385 -9.37 -25.48 1.82
CA LYS A 385 -10.61 -25.27 2.57
C LYS A 385 -11.74 -25.21 1.55
N LYS A 386 -12.74 -26.09 1.72
CA LYS A 386 -13.88 -26.25 0.84
C LYS A 386 -14.37 -24.89 0.32
N SER A 387 -14.31 -24.72 -1.00
CA SER A 387 -15.17 -23.79 -1.72
C SER A 387 -16.64 -24.15 -1.39
N LEU A 388 -17.44 -23.17 -1.08
CA LEU A 388 -18.84 -23.33 -0.69
C LEU A 388 -19.77 -23.61 -1.90
N PHE A 389 -19.22 -23.97 -3.06
CA PHE A 389 -19.98 -24.10 -4.28
C PHE A 389 -19.71 -25.45 -4.94
N ASP A 390 -20.78 -26.26 -5.07
CA ASP A 390 -20.84 -27.40 -5.98
C ASP A 390 -20.93 -26.86 -7.43
N GLU A 391 -20.07 -27.41 -8.31
CA GLU A 391 -19.80 -26.91 -9.69
C GLU A 391 -20.94 -27.20 -10.73
N ASP A 392 -22.12 -27.63 -10.35
CA ASP A 392 -23.03 -28.27 -11.31
C ASP A 392 -24.16 -27.41 -11.93
N ASP A 393 -24.28 -26.09 -11.63
CA ASP A 393 -25.43 -25.30 -12.11
C ASP A 393 -25.13 -23.91 -12.73
N ILE A 394 -23.91 -23.63 -13.21
CA ILE A 394 -23.62 -22.36 -13.88
C ILE A 394 -23.22 -22.57 -15.33
N HIS A 395 -24.10 -22.20 -16.26
CA HIS A 395 -23.78 -22.14 -17.68
C HIS A 395 -22.62 -21.17 -17.94
N PRO A 396 -21.52 -21.60 -18.57
CA PRO A 396 -20.39 -20.75 -18.86
C PRO A 396 -20.74 -19.73 -19.95
N VAL A 397 -20.80 -18.46 -19.62
CA VAL A 397 -20.66 -17.38 -20.62
C VAL A 397 -19.22 -17.43 -21.13
N ASP A 398 -19.12 -17.53 -22.45
CA ASP A 398 -17.94 -17.88 -23.23
C ASP A 398 -16.61 -17.23 -22.74
N ALA A 399 -15.76 -18.05 -22.10
CA ALA A 399 -14.46 -17.65 -21.55
C ALA A 399 -13.48 -17.20 -22.65
N ALA A 400 -13.72 -17.56 -23.90
CA ALA A 400 -12.86 -17.23 -25.03
C ALA A 400 -12.92 -15.73 -25.40
N SER A 401 -14.09 -15.10 -25.26
CA SER A 401 -14.25 -13.66 -25.54
C SER A 401 -13.57 -12.78 -24.48
N ARG A 402 -13.43 -13.28 -23.26
CA ARG A 402 -12.80 -12.53 -22.14
C ARG A 402 -11.27 -12.54 -22.19
N LEU A 403 -10.68 -13.64 -22.70
CA LEU A 403 -9.22 -13.72 -22.93
C LEU A 403 -8.75 -12.77 -24.04
N SER A 404 -9.58 -12.51 -25.07
CA SER A 404 -9.14 -11.74 -26.23
C SER A 404 -8.94 -10.25 -25.95
N LEU A 405 -9.64 -9.66 -24.98
CA LEU A 405 -9.55 -8.23 -24.65
C LEU A 405 -8.40 -7.90 -23.69
N GLN A 406 -8.08 -8.79 -22.73
CA GLN A 406 -6.87 -8.69 -21.92
C GLN A 406 -5.60 -8.97 -22.73
N MET A 407 -5.66 -9.93 -23.66
CA MET A 407 -4.56 -10.25 -24.57
C MET A 407 -4.23 -9.11 -25.55
N SER A 408 -5.19 -8.23 -25.90
CA SER A 408 -4.93 -7.10 -26.80
C SER A 408 -4.02 -6.00 -26.20
N ARG A 409 -3.87 -5.94 -24.88
CA ARG A 409 -2.85 -5.10 -24.21
C ARG A 409 -1.52 -5.82 -23.99
N GLU A 410 -1.55 -7.14 -23.81
CA GLU A 410 -0.33 -7.97 -23.66
C GLU A 410 0.39 -8.23 -25.00
N ASP A 411 -0.32 -8.17 -26.12
CA ASP A 411 0.16 -8.56 -27.48
C ASP A 411 0.80 -7.42 -28.29
N ARG A 412 1.10 -6.25 -27.68
CA ARG A 412 1.78 -5.17 -28.42
C ARG A 412 3.31 -5.27 -28.45
N GLY A 413 3.89 -6.36 -28.00
CA GLY A 413 5.31 -6.66 -28.08
C GLY A 413 5.57 -7.94 -28.86
N ASP A 414 6.61 -7.96 -29.66
CA ASP A 414 7.10 -9.14 -30.39
C ASP A 414 7.17 -10.37 -29.47
N SER A 415 6.57 -11.47 -29.90
CA SER A 415 6.29 -12.67 -29.12
C SER A 415 7.52 -13.45 -28.58
N ASN A 416 8.72 -12.88 -28.64
CA ASN A 416 9.96 -13.55 -28.24
C ASN A 416 10.93 -12.64 -27.45
N GLU A 417 10.49 -11.48 -26.95
CA GLU A 417 11.37 -10.53 -26.27
C GLU A 417 11.41 -10.75 -24.75
N ASP A 418 12.62 -10.71 -24.17
CA ASP A 418 12.84 -10.77 -22.73
C ASP A 418 12.37 -9.48 -22.06
N TRP A 419 11.63 -9.60 -20.97
CA TRP A 419 11.24 -8.49 -20.10
C TRP A 419 12.24 -8.31 -18.96
N CYS A 420 12.37 -7.06 -18.49
CA CYS A 420 13.20 -6.70 -17.35
C CYS A 420 12.36 -5.96 -16.30
N LEU A 421 12.73 -6.10 -15.04
CA LEU A 421 12.30 -5.17 -13.99
C LEU A 421 13.19 -3.93 -14.01
N LEU A 422 12.57 -2.77 -13.78
CA LEU A 422 13.24 -1.50 -13.55
C LEU A 422 12.80 -1.01 -12.17
N CYS A 423 13.80 -0.70 -11.32
CA CYS A 423 13.61 -0.16 -9.98
C CYS A 423 14.12 1.28 -9.96
N ALA A 424 13.30 2.21 -9.54
CA ALA A 424 13.65 3.63 -9.43
C ALA A 424 13.39 4.10 -8.01
N ASP A 425 14.45 4.43 -7.28
CA ASP A 425 14.42 4.81 -5.87
C ASP A 425 14.89 6.26 -5.67
N TYR A 426 14.15 7.01 -4.86
CA TYR A 426 14.58 8.35 -4.48
C TYR A 426 15.75 8.31 -3.50
N SER A 427 16.86 8.91 -3.89
CA SER A 427 18.01 9.03 -3.00
C SER A 427 17.73 10.04 -1.89
N GLN A 428 17.55 9.52 -0.67
CA GLN A 428 17.42 10.31 0.57
C GLN A 428 16.31 11.37 0.55
N ILE A 429 15.13 11.02 0.03
CA ILE A 429 14.01 11.95 -0.18
C ILE A 429 13.64 12.73 1.09
N GLU A 430 13.55 12.07 2.24
CA GLU A 430 13.16 12.72 3.51
C GLU A 430 14.19 13.77 3.95
N LEU A 431 15.48 13.54 3.72
CA LEU A 431 16.54 14.52 4.02
C LEU A 431 16.51 15.71 3.03
N ARG A 432 16.14 15.48 1.78
CA ARG A 432 15.96 16.56 0.80
C ARG A 432 14.73 17.40 1.12
N VAL A 433 13.65 16.77 1.55
CA VAL A 433 12.45 17.46 2.07
C VAL A 433 12.81 18.28 3.33
N LEU A 434 13.61 17.71 4.24
CA LEU A 434 14.11 18.46 5.43
C LEU A 434 14.95 19.66 5.01
N ALA A 435 15.87 19.51 4.06
CA ALA A 435 16.69 20.62 3.56
C ALA A 435 15.82 21.74 2.97
N HIS A 436 14.78 21.37 2.22
CA HIS A 436 13.80 22.32 1.66
C HIS A 436 13.03 23.08 2.74
N TYR A 437 12.51 22.39 3.76
CA TYR A 437 11.76 23.04 4.83
C TYR A 437 12.64 23.88 5.75
N SER A 438 13.79 23.35 6.14
CA SER A 438 14.71 24.03 7.07
C SER A 438 15.46 25.21 6.45
N GLN A 439 15.57 25.27 5.13
CA GLN A 439 16.40 26.23 4.39
C GLN A 439 17.84 26.30 4.93
N ASP A 440 18.30 25.20 5.53
CA ASP A 440 19.63 25.12 6.10
C ASP A 440 20.69 25.14 5.01
N ARG A 441 21.54 26.18 5.06
CA ARG A 441 22.52 26.45 4.01
C ARG A 441 23.53 25.31 3.82
N GLU A 442 23.96 24.70 4.92
CA GLU A 442 24.95 23.63 4.88
C GLU A 442 24.36 22.35 4.26
N LEU A 443 23.10 22.03 4.60
CA LEU A 443 22.39 20.89 3.99
C LEU A 443 22.12 21.14 2.49
N ILE A 444 21.67 22.33 2.14
CA ILE A 444 21.40 22.68 0.74
C ILE A 444 22.69 22.59 -0.07
N THR A 445 23.78 23.20 0.39
CA THR A 445 25.08 23.15 -0.29
C THR A 445 25.60 21.73 -0.47
N ALA A 446 25.45 20.88 0.55
CA ALA A 446 25.87 19.48 0.45
C ALA A 446 25.10 18.71 -0.64
N PHE A 447 23.79 18.92 -0.74
CA PHE A 447 22.97 18.30 -1.78
C PHE A 447 23.22 18.87 -3.18
N GLU A 448 23.44 20.17 -3.33
CA GLU A 448 23.79 20.81 -4.60
C GLU A 448 25.13 20.31 -5.15
N GLN A 449 26.09 20.08 -4.28
CA GLN A 449 27.41 19.54 -4.63
C GLN A 449 27.42 18.01 -4.87
N GLY A 450 26.29 17.33 -4.67
CA GLY A 450 26.21 15.87 -4.82
C GLY A 450 27.05 15.09 -3.78
N VAL A 451 27.34 15.72 -2.64
CA VAL A 451 28.13 15.09 -1.57
C VAL A 451 27.27 14.10 -0.80
N ASP A 452 27.85 12.97 -0.39
CA ASP A 452 27.17 12.04 0.54
C ASP A 452 26.89 12.77 1.86
N ILE A 453 25.62 13.03 2.12
CA ILE A 453 25.17 13.82 3.28
C ILE A 453 25.62 13.22 4.61
N HIS A 454 25.70 11.89 4.71
CA HIS A 454 26.13 11.23 5.93
C HIS A 454 27.63 11.45 6.17
N THR A 455 28.44 11.46 5.13
CA THR A 455 29.86 11.81 5.19
C THR A 455 30.04 13.31 5.48
N ALA A 456 29.25 14.18 4.84
CA ALA A 456 29.30 15.62 5.10
C ALA A 456 28.97 15.95 6.56
N VAL A 457 27.90 15.36 7.10
CA VAL A 457 27.48 15.52 8.50
C VAL A 457 28.56 14.96 9.45
N ALA A 458 29.11 13.78 9.15
CA ALA A 458 30.20 13.22 9.97
C ALA A 458 31.41 14.14 9.99
N ALA A 459 31.90 14.59 8.85
CA ALA A 459 33.04 15.51 8.75
C ALA A 459 32.85 16.77 9.61
N GLN A 460 31.66 17.36 9.51
CA GLN A 460 31.33 18.59 10.22
C GLN A 460 31.17 18.39 11.75
N VAL A 461 30.51 17.32 12.18
CA VAL A 461 30.25 17.06 13.61
C VAL A 461 31.50 16.57 14.32
N PHE A 462 32.32 15.74 13.66
CA PHE A 462 33.59 15.26 14.23
C PHE A 462 34.76 16.24 14.02
N GLY A 463 34.58 17.27 13.19
CA GLY A 463 35.64 18.26 12.92
C GLY A 463 36.83 17.67 12.14
N VAL A 464 36.56 16.75 11.22
CA VAL A 464 37.56 16.08 10.36
C VAL A 464 37.32 16.40 8.91
N ASP A 465 38.34 16.26 8.06
CA ASP A 465 38.17 16.37 6.61
C ASP A 465 37.28 15.22 6.07
N ARG A 466 36.57 15.46 4.99
CA ARG A 466 35.64 14.47 4.40
C ARG A 466 36.31 13.15 4.06
N GLU A 467 37.53 13.23 3.55
CA GLU A 467 38.38 12.08 3.16
C GLU A 467 38.88 11.29 4.39
N ALA A 468 38.89 11.91 5.56
CA ALA A 468 39.30 11.30 6.81
C ALA A 468 38.11 10.67 7.60
N VAL A 469 36.88 10.82 7.12
CA VAL A 469 35.70 10.24 7.78
C VAL A 469 35.78 8.73 7.76
N THR A 470 35.78 8.13 8.94
CA THR A 470 35.75 6.66 9.08
C THR A 470 34.35 6.10 8.78
N GLY A 471 34.30 4.81 8.40
CA GLY A 471 33.01 4.11 8.20
C GLY A 471 32.11 4.13 9.43
N GLU A 472 32.70 4.13 10.64
CA GLU A 472 31.98 4.22 11.90
C GLU A 472 31.39 5.62 12.12
N GLN A 473 32.16 6.68 11.91
CA GLN A 473 31.69 8.06 11.97
C GLN A 473 30.54 8.31 10.97
N ARG A 474 30.67 7.79 9.74
CA ARG A 474 29.60 7.85 8.73
C ARG A 474 28.34 7.11 9.19
N ARG A 475 28.48 5.92 9.81
CA ARG A 475 27.36 5.15 10.36
C ARG A 475 26.68 5.91 11.49
N MET A 476 27.44 6.54 12.39
CA MET A 476 26.92 7.39 13.47
C MET A 476 26.17 8.59 12.90
N ALA A 477 26.73 9.30 11.95
CA ALA A 477 26.07 10.42 11.28
C ALA A 477 24.77 10.00 10.57
N LYS A 478 24.76 8.82 9.92
CA LYS A 478 23.54 8.27 9.33
C LYS A 478 22.45 8.05 10.39
N ALA A 479 22.78 7.45 11.53
CA ALA A 479 21.84 7.23 12.61
C ALA A 479 21.32 8.56 13.21
N VAL A 480 22.18 9.59 13.30
CA VAL A 480 21.77 10.92 13.76
C VAL A 480 20.90 11.62 12.74
N ASN A 481 21.25 11.63 11.47
CA ASN A 481 20.44 12.27 10.42
C ASN A 481 18.99 11.75 10.43
N PHE A 482 18.82 10.43 10.49
CA PHE A 482 17.49 9.85 10.66
C PHE A 482 16.92 10.08 12.07
N GLY A 483 17.75 9.94 13.10
CA GLY A 483 17.35 10.16 14.49
C GLY A 483 16.83 11.56 14.76
N VAL A 484 17.45 12.59 14.18
CA VAL A 484 17.00 13.99 14.32
C VAL A 484 15.63 14.18 13.69
N ILE A 485 15.42 13.68 12.46
CA ILE A 485 14.12 13.76 11.77
C ILE A 485 13.03 13.10 12.62
N TYR A 486 13.34 11.95 13.23
CA TYR A 486 12.39 11.19 14.05
C TYR A 486 12.38 11.63 15.53
N GLY A 487 13.08 12.71 15.89
CA GLY A 487 13.12 13.24 17.26
C GLY A 487 13.70 12.25 18.27
N GLN A 488 14.71 11.47 17.89
CA GLN A 488 15.34 10.47 18.74
C GLN A 488 16.02 11.14 19.94
N SER A 489 15.80 10.59 21.15
CA SER A 489 16.45 11.08 22.35
C SER A 489 17.92 10.63 22.44
N PRO A 490 18.77 11.32 23.25
CA PRO A 490 20.14 10.85 23.52
C PRO A 490 20.20 9.40 24.02
N PHE A 491 19.18 8.96 24.77
CA PHE A 491 19.08 7.57 25.23
C PHE A 491 18.86 6.59 24.06
N GLY A 492 17.91 6.92 23.17
CA GLY A 492 17.63 6.07 22.00
C GLY A 492 18.81 6.01 21.02
N LEU A 493 19.51 7.15 20.82
CA LEU A 493 20.70 7.19 19.97
C LEU A 493 21.86 6.39 20.58
N ALA A 494 22.10 6.51 21.89
CA ALA A 494 23.10 5.76 22.61
C ALA A 494 22.88 4.24 22.47
N ALA A 495 21.64 3.78 22.65
CA ALA A 495 21.27 2.39 22.49
C ALA A 495 21.47 1.88 21.03
N ALA A 496 21.09 2.71 20.03
CA ALA A 496 21.24 2.35 18.62
C ALA A 496 22.69 2.25 18.14
N LEU A 497 23.59 3.05 18.74
CA LEU A 497 25.00 3.13 18.34
C LEU A 497 25.94 2.34 19.27
N GLY A 498 25.47 1.89 20.44
CA GLY A 498 26.30 1.25 21.45
C GLY A 498 27.32 2.20 22.12
N ILE A 499 26.99 3.51 22.24
CA ILE A 499 27.84 4.54 22.84
C ILE A 499 27.24 5.05 24.14
N ASP A 500 28.03 5.88 24.88
CA ASP A 500 27.56 6.52 26.10
C ASP A 500 26.48 7.58 25.81
N LYS A 501 25.49 7.69 26.74
CA LYS A 501 24.41 8.68 26.63
C LYS A 501 24.91 10.14 26.56
N LYS A 502 26.00 10.45 27.23
CA LYS A 502 26.58 11.80 27.23
C LYS A 502 27.23 12.11 25.87
N GLU A 503 27.88 11.10 25.27
CA GLU A 503 28.46 11.19 23.95
C GLU A 503 27.35 11.36 22.89
N ALA A 504 26.27 10.54 22.95
CA ALA A 504 25.12 10.69 22.10
C ALA A 504 24.44 12.07 22.21
N GLY A 505 24.38 12.62 23.45
CA GLY A 505 23.87 13.97 23.69
C GLY A 505 24.74 15.04 23.06
N ALA A 506 26.06 14.95 23.24
CA ALA A 506 27.02 15.88 22.64
C ALA A 506 26.96 15.85 21.11
N PHE A 507 26.73 14.67 20.52
CA PHE A 507 26.56 14.50 19.08
C PHE A 507 25.30 15.21 18.55
N ILE A 508 24.17 15.06 19.24
CA ILE A 508 22.91 15.75 18.88
C ILE A 508 23.07 17.26 19.03
N ASP A 509 23.70 17.74 20.14
CA ASP A 509 23.95 19.17 20.37
C ASP A 509 24.88 19.75 19.28
N GLY A 510 25.92 19.03 18.88
CA GLY A 510 26.82 19.40 17.78
C GLY A 510 26.10 19.47 16.44
N TYR A 511 25.20 18.51 16.16
CA TYR A 511 24.38 18.52 14.97
C TYR A 511 23.51 19.78 14.88
N PHE A 512 22.74 20.11 15.93
CA PHE A 512 21.88 21.30 15.94
C PHE A 512 22.63 22.61 15.96
N ALA A 513 23.84 22.65 16.57
CA ALA A 513 24.71 23.82 16.51
C ALA A 513 25.19 24.09 15.08
N LYS A 514 25.41 23.03 14.27
CA LYS A 514 25.87 23.15 12.88
C LYS A 514 24.71 23.38 11.91
N TYR A 515 23.63 22.64 12.11
CA TYR A 515 22.43 22.71 11.26
C TYR A 515 21.32 23.49 11.97
N SER A 516 21.57 24.79 12.21
CA SER A 516 20.65 25.64 12.97
C SER A 516 19.30 25.85 12.30
N GLY A 517 19.25 25.80 10.95
CA GLY A 517 18.01 25.84 10.20
C GLY A 517 17.10 24.66 10.50
N VAL A 518 17.67 23.47 10.74
CA VAL A 518 16.89 22.29 11.14
C VAL A 518 16.27 22.47 12.52
N ALA A 519 17.03 23.03 13.48
CA ALA A 519 16.50 23.33 14.81
C ALA A 519 15.35 24.34 14.75
N GLN A 520 15.50 25.39 13.94
CA GLN A 520 14.47 26.40 13.73
C GLN A 520 13.21 25.78 13.10
N PHE A 521 13.36 24.96 12.06
CA PHE A 521 12.24 24.26 11.41
C PHE A 521 11.43 23.41 12.42
N ILE A 522 12.11 22.67 13.30
CA ILE A 522 11.44 21.86 14.33
C ILE A 522 10.63 22.78 15.27
N GLU A 523 11.20 23.86 15.76
CA GLU A 523 10.51 24.80 16.65
C GLU A 523 9.31 25.47 15.97
N GLU A 524 9.45 25.91 14.75
CA GLU A 524 8.39 26.53 13.96
C GLU A 524 7.25 25.52 13.71
N THR A 525 7.59 24.29 13.31
CA THR A 525 6.62 23.21 13.10
C THR A 525 5.82 22.93 14.39
N LEU A 526 6.50 22.79 15.52
CA LEU A 526 5.83 22.50 16.79
C LEU A 526 4.99 23.68 17.28
N SER A 527 5.43 24.90 17.03
CA SER A 527 4.66 26.11 17.33
C SER A 527 3.41 26.20 16.47
N ASP A 528 3.53 25.88 15.18
CA ASP A 528 2.40 25.89 14.23
C ASP A 528 1.38 24.82 14.56
N VAL A 529 1.82 23.58 14.82
CA VAL A 529 0.94 22.47 15.24
C VAL A 529 0.29 22.78 16.58
N GLY A 530 1.00 23.39 17.51
CA GLY A 530 0.41 23.80 18.82
C GLY A 530 -0.69 24.85 18.69
N ARG A 531 -0.66 25.69 17.65
CA ARG A 531 -1.70 26.70 17.36
C ARG A 531 -2.87 26.14 16.56
N ASN A 532 -2.57 25.33 15.55
CA ASN A 532 -3.56 24.88 14.55
C ASN A 532 -4.15 23.51 14.87
N GLY A 533 -3.52 22.70 15.74
CA GLY A 533 -3.95 21.35 16.09
C GLY A 533 -3.58 20.28 15.05
N PHE A 534 -2.86 20.62 13.98
CA PHE A 534 -2.46 19.67 12.95
C PHE A 534 -1.10 19.99 12.33
N ALA A 535 -0.37 18.96 11.91
CA ALA A 535 0.77 19.07 11.02
C ALA A 535 0.32 19.15 9.57
N LYS A 536 1.04 19.90 8.72
CA LYS A 536 0.70 20.16 7.33
C LYS A 536 1.87 19.80 6.42
N THR A 537 1.60 19.05 5.34
CA THR A 537 2.60 18.73 4.30
C THR A 537 2.76 19.87 3.29
N ILE A 538 3.70 19.72 2.37
CA ILE A 538 3.99 20.68 1.31
C ILE A 538 2.78 20.96 0.40
N LEU A 539 1.93 19.95 0.16
CA LEU A 539 0.69 20.09 -0.62
C LEU A 539 -0.54 20.39 0.22
N GLY A 540 -0.36 20.57 1.55
CA GLY A 540 -1.45 20.97 2.43
C GLY A 540 -2.20 19.82 3.09
N ARG A 541 -1.81 18.57 2.91
CA ARG A 541 -2.35 17.42 3.66
C ARG A 541 -2.19 17.67 5.13
N ARG A 542 -3.21 17.33 5.93
CA ARG A 542 -3.23 17.57 7.37
C ARG A 542 -3.16 16.26 8.15
N ARG A 543 -2.54 16.31 9.32
CA ARG A 543 -2.64 15.27 10.33
C ARG A 543 -2.88 15.92 11.69
N PHE A 544 -4.03 15.63 12.30
CA PHE A 544 -4.38 16.16 13.61
C PHE A 544 -3.49 15.56 14.70
N ILE A 545 -3.01 16.41 15.60
CA ILE A 545 -2.07 16.02 16.66
C ILE A 545 -2.34 16.83 17.92
N ASP A 546 -2.72 16.13 18.98
CA ASP A 546 -2.91 16.70 20.29
C ASP A 546 -1.67 16.46 21.17
N GLY A 547 -1.50 17.26 22.22
CA GLY A 547 -0.47 17.06 23.25
C GLY A 547 0.90 17.68 22.93
N ILE A 548 0.95 18.70 22.08
CA ILE A 548 2.13 19.57 21.91
C ILE A 548 2.28 20.43 23.16
N ARG A 549 3.47 20.37 23.79
CA ARG A 549 3.76 21.10 25.04
C ARG A 549 4.04 22.58 24.77
N ALA A 550 3.47 23.46 25.61
CA ALA A 550 3.75 24.90 25.54
C ALA A 550 5.21 25.23 25.93
N ASN A 551 5.73 24.60 27.02
CA ASN A 551 7.11 24.70 27.46
C ASN A 551 7.85 23.41 27.11
N ARG A 552 8.68 23.45 26.09
CA ARG A 552 9.40 22.28 25.57
C ARG A 552 10.76 22.13 26.18
N ASN A 553 11.08 20.91 26.58
CA ASN A 553 12.44 20.53 26.97
C ASN A 553 13.22 20.11 25.71
N ARG A 554 14.54 19.94 25.81
CA ARG A 554 15.40 19.43 24.71
C ARG A 554 14.95 18.09 24.10
N SER A 555 14.20 17.27 24.86
CA SER A 555 13.70 15.98 24.38
C SER A 555 12.25 16.10 23.95
N LEU A 556 11.96 15.77 22.68
CA LEU A 556 10.61 15.74 22.13
C LEU A 556 9.80 14.58 22.73
N ASN A 557 8.53 14.86 23.09
CA ASN A 557 7.57 13.82 23.46
C ASN A 557 7.03 13.11 22.20
N MET A 558 6.19 12.09 22.37
CA MET A 558 5.65 11.32 21.24
C MET A 558 4.82 12.18 20.27
N PRO A 559 3.85 13.03 20.71
CA PRO A 559 3.15 13.94 19.82
C PRO A 559 4.06 14.90 19.04
N GLU A 560 5.06 15.48 19.68
CA GLU A 560 6.00 16.41 19.04
C GLU A 560 6.82 15.69 17.95
N ARG A 561 7.31 14.49 18.23
CA ARG A 561 7.96 13.65 17.20
C ARG A 561 7.01 13.32 16.05
N THR A 562 5.78 12.97 16.37
CA THR A 562 4.75 12.69 15.36
C THR A 562 4.49 13.91 14.47
N ALA A 563 4.50 15.13 15.04
CA ALA A 563 4.29 16.36 14.29
C ALA A 563 5.39 16.58 13.23
N VAL A 564 6.66 16.58 13.66
CA VAL A 564 7.79 16.75 12.74
C VAL A 564 7.83 15.67 11.68
N ASN A 565 7.66 14.40 12.08
CA ASN A 565 7.65 13.27 11.14
C ASN A 565 6.52 13.38 10.12
N SER A 566 5.34 13.87 10.54
CA SER A 566 4.19 14.00 9.63
C SER A 566 4.44 15.01 8.53
N VAL A 567 5.14 16.11 8.82
CA VAL A 567 5.52 17.10 7.81
C VAL A 567 6.49 16.48 6.79
N ILE A 568 7.55 15.83 7.25
CA ILE A 568 8.59 15.28 6.36
C ILE A 568 8.09 14.06 5.58
N GLN A 569 7.60 13.04 6.27
CA GLN A 569 7.12 11.80 5.63
C GLN A 569 5.90 12.03 4.76
N GLY A 570 4.99 12.90 5.20
CA GLY A 570 3.80 13.24 4.42
C GLY A 570 4.16 14.02 3.14
N SER A 571 5.12 14.93 3.20
CA SER A 571 5.58 15.65 2.01
C SER A 571 6.34 14.73 1.05
N ALA A 572 7.10 13.78 1.55
CA ALA A 572 7.71 12.74 0.72
C ALA A 572 6.66 11.85 0.05
N ALA A 573 5.59 11.49 0.78
CA ALA A 573 4.47 10.73 0.22
C ALA A 573 3.71 11.51 -0.87
N ASP A 574 3.46 12.80 -0.67
CA ASP A 574 2.86 13.67 -1.67
C ASP A 574 3.74 13.74 -2.94
N LEU A 575 5.06 13.84 -2.77
CA LEU A 575 6.02 13.89 -3.87
C LEU A 575 6.02 12.59 -4.69
N ILE A 576 6.05 11.43 -4.02
CA ILE A 576 6.01 10.12 -4.71
C ILE A 576 4.70 9.95 -5.48
N LYS A 577 3.57 10.35 -4.93
CA LYS A 577 2.28 10.32 -5.63
C LYS A 577 2.27 11.20 -6.87
N LEU A 578 2.85 12.40 -6.80
CA LEU A 578 3.04 13.26 -7.99
C LEU A 578 3.92 12.58 -9.04
N ALA A 579 5.01 11.95 -8.62
CA ALA A 579 5.88 11.19 -9.52
C ALA A 579 5.14 10.04 -10.20
N MET A 580 4.34 9.26 -9.45
CA MET A 580 3.50 8.20 -10.00
C MET A 580 2.56 8.72 -11.08
N LEU A 581 1.88 9.85 -10.83
CA LEU A 581 0.98 10.47 -11.81
C LEU A 581 1.73 10.97 -13.06
N ALA A 582 2.89 11.60 -12.88
CA ALA A 582 3.68 12.13 -13.98
C ALA A 582 4.23 11.00 -14.87
N VAL A 583 4.80 9.96 -14.26
CA VAL A 583 5.33 8.79 -14.98
C VAL A 583 4.21 8.05 -15.70
N HIS A 584 3.09 7.75 -15.03
CA HIS A 584 1.95 7.06 -15.63
C HIS A 584 1.40 7.83 -16.84
N ARG A 585 1.17 9.13 -16.70
CA ARG A 585 0.70 9.99 -17.80
C ARG A 585 1.64 9.95 -19.01
N ARG A 586 2.95 9.98 -18.78
CA ARG A 586 3.91 9.93 -19.88
C ARG A 586 3.97 8.56 -20.55
N ILE A 587 3.90 7.47 -19.78
CA ILE A 587 3.78 6.11 -20.32
C ILE A 587 2.57 6.02 -21.26
N GLU A 588 1.43 6.56 -20.85
CA GLU A 588 0.21 6.56 -21.68
C GLU A 588 0.34 7.46 -22.93
N GLN A 589 0.81 8.68 -22.76
CA GLN A 589 0.94 9.66 -23.87
C GLN A 589 1.94 9.19 -24.93
N GLU A 590 3.05 8.58 -24.52
CA GLU A 590 4.07 8.07 -25.44
C GLU A 590 3.75 6.63 -25.91
N GLN A 591 2.65 6.04 -25.42
CA GLN A 591 2.27 4.64 -25.70
C GLN A 591 3.44 3.67 -25.39
N HIS A 592 4.19 3.99 -24.34
CA HIS A 592 5.35 3.20 -23.96
C HIS A 592 4.91 1.83 -23.41
N PRO A 593 5.54 0.70 -23.80
CA PRO A 593 5.12 -0.65 -23.37
C PRO A 593 5.46 -0.97 -21.91
N GLY A 594 6.23 -0.12 -21.22
CA GLY A 594 6.55 -0.27 -19.80
C GLY A 594 5.33 -0.07 -18.93
N ARG A 595 5.29 -0.77 -17.77
CA ARG A 595 4.17 -0.77 -16.83
C ARG A 595 4.65 -0.55 -15.40
N MET A 596 3.97 0.27 -14.63
CA MET A 596 4.22 0.43 -13.19
C MET A 596 3.56 -0.74 -12.44
N LEU A 597 4.31 -1.41 -11.56
CA LEU A 597 3.87 -2.59 -10.85
C LEU A 597 3.66 -2.35 -9.36
N LEU A 598 4.66 -1.76 -8.71
CA LEU A 598 4.69 -1.59 -7.25
C LEU A 598 5.19 -0.21 -6.86
N GLN A 599 4.68 0.28 -5.74
CA GLN A 599 5.24 1.38 -4.97
C GLN A 599 5.63 0.84 -3.59
N ILE A 600 6.90 0.92 -3.21
CA ILE A 600 7.44 0.35 -1.96
C ILE A 600 8.38 1.36 -1.32
N HIS A 601 8.01 1.92 -0.17
CA HIS A 601 8.74 3.00 0.50
C HIS A 601 8.94 4.20 -0.44
N ASP A 602 10.17 4.44 -0.89
CA ASP A 602 10.55 5.55 -1.77
C ASP A 602 10.88 5.05 -3.19
N GLU A 603 10.58 3.76 -3.48
CA GLU A 603 10.87 3.04 -4.71
C GLU A 603 9.61 2.83 -5.55
N LEU A 604 9.73 3.01 -6.87
CA LEU A 604 8.77 2.57 -7.88
C LEU A 604 9.37 1.41 -8.68
N VAL A 605 8.60 0.34 -8.85
CA VAL A 605 9.01 -0.84 -9.61
C VAL A 605 8.17 -0.95 -10.88
N PHE A 606 8.85 -1.14 -11.99
CA PHE A 606 8.27 -1.28 -13.33
C PHE A 606 8.70 -2.58 -13.98
N GLU A 607 7.99 -2.99 -15.01
CA GLU A 607 8.49 -3.98 -15.97
C GLU A 607 8.38 -3.44 -17.39
N SER A 608 9.30 -3.84 -18.25
CA SER A 608 9.36 -3.41 -19.66
C SER A 608 10.02 -4.46 -20.53
N PRO A 609 9.65 -4.56 -21.82
CA PRO A 609 10.47 -5.25 -22.81
C PRO A 609 11.90 -4.69 -22.82
N ARG A 610 12.90 -5.55 -22.95
CA ARG A 610 14.32 -5.16 -22.90
C ARG A 610 14.68 -4.04 -23.90
N SER A 611 14.09 -4.07 -25.08
CA SER A 611 14.29 -3.06 -26.14
C SER A 611 13.83 -1.67 -25.73
N ALA A 612 12.75 -1.58 -24.92
CA ALA A 612 12.18 -0.33 -24.46
C ALA A 612 12.73 0.17 -23.10
N VAL A 613 13.59 -0.63 -22.44
CA VAL A 613 14.18 -0.25 -21.14
C VAL A 613 14.94 1.09 -21.19
N PRO A 614 15.80 1.39 -22.21
CA PRO A 614 16.53 2.66 -22.22
C PRO A 614 15.61 3.89 -22.19
N THR A 615 14.53 3.87 -22.97
CA THR A 615 13.56 4.99 -23.02
C THR A 615 12.76 5.07 -21.73
N LEU A 616 12.42 3.93 -21.10
CA LEU A 616 11.75 3.93 -19.79
C LEU A 616 12.65 4.51 -18.69
N VAL A 617 13.94 4.17 -18.68
CA VAL A 617 14.92 4.73 -17.73
C VAL A 617 14.97 6.24 -17.80
N GLU A 618 15.05 6.81 -19.01
CA GLU A 618 15.07 8.25 -19.23
C GLU A 618 13.76 8.90 -18.79
N LEU A 619 12.63 8.32 -19.18
CA LEU A 619 11.30 8.81 -18.83
C LEU A 619 11.10 8.82 -17.31
N VAL A 620 11.33 7.68 -16.65
CA VAL A 620 11.11 7.54 -15.20
C VAL A 620 12.04 8.47 -14.42
N ARG A 621 13.34 8.49 -14.77
CA ARG A 621 14.30 9.38 -14.12
C ARG A 621 13.91 10.84 -14.27
N HIS A 622 13.51 11.26 -15.46
CA HIS A 622 13.09 12.65 -15.73
C HIS A 622 11.86 13.04 -14.92
N GLU A 623 10.80 12.23 -14.95
CA GLU A 623 9.54 12.58 -14.27
C GLU A 623 9.69 12.54 -12.76
N MET A 624 10.39 11.55 -12.20
CA MET A 624 10.63 11.48 -10.76
C MET A 624 11.50 12.65 -10.27
N GLN A 625 12.57 13.02 -10.99
CA GLN A 625 13.43 14.14 -10.61
C GLN A 625 12.73 15.50 -10.70
N ASN A 626 11.72 15.61 -11.54
CA ASN A 626 10.97 16.86 -11.77
C ASN A 626 9.56 16.87 -11.15
N ALA A 627 9.20 15.82 -10.39
CA ALA A 627 7.86 15.70 -9.81
C ALA A 627 7.47 16.88 -8.92
N MET A 628 8.45 17.47 -8.23
CA MET A 628 8.26 18.64 -7.38
C MET A 628 9.52 19.51 -7.34
N LYS A 629 9.36 20.82 -7.37
CA LYS A 629 10.49 21.75 -7.23
C LYS A 629 10.81 21.97 -5.75
N LEU A 630 11.93 21.44 -5.29
CA LEU A 630 12.49 21.69 -3.97
C LEU A 630 13.66 22.70 -4.04
N SER A 631 14.17 23.16 -2.88
CA SER A 631 15.39 23.98 -2.78
C SER A 631 16.66 23.20 -3.08
N VAL A 632 16.58 21.87 -3.19
CA VAL A 632 17.66 20.96 -3.53
C VAL A 632 17.22 20.03 -4.67
N PRO A 633 18.14 19.56 -5.52
CA PRO A 633 17.78 18.66 -6.59
C PRO A 633 17.24 17.33 -6.04
N LEU A 634 16.24 16.76 -6.71
CA LEU A 634 15.84 15.37 -6.49
C LEU A 634 16.76 14.45 -7.29
N VAL A 635 17.22 13.38 -6.67
CA VAL A 635 18.08 12.38 -7.30
C VAL A 635 17.37 11.03 -7.25
N VAL A 636 17.38 10.33 -8.36
CA VAL A 636 16.73 9.03 -8.53
C VAL A 636 17.76 8.02 -9.02
N ASP A 637 17.96 6.98 -8.23
CA ASP A 637 18.79 5.85 -8.57
C ASP A 637 17.94 4.84 -9.34
N VAL A 638 18.32 4.55 -10.58
CA VAL A 638 17.61 3.60 -11.45
C VAL A 638 18.46 2.38 -11.66
N SER A 639 17.88 1.20 -11.49
CA SER A 639 18.55 -0.08 -11.73
C SER A 639 17.63 -1.02 -12.51
N VAL A 640 18.22 -1.93 -13.28
CA VAL A 640 17.52 -2.86 -14.17
C VAL A 640 18.02 -4.28 -13.96
N GLY A 641 17.12 -5.25 -13.94
CA GLY A 641 17.45 -6.66 -13.76
C GLY A 641 16.36 -7.63 -14.20
N GLN A 642 16.66 -8.92 -14.14
CA GLN A 642 15.68 -9.98 -14.42
C GLN A 642 14.76 -10.27 -13.22
N ASN A 643 15.22 -9.91 -12.03
CA ASN A 643 14.48 -10.03 -10.79
C ASN A 643 14.76 -8.80 -9.90
N TRP A 644 13.98 -8.66 -8.84
CA TRP A 644 14.04 -7.48 -7.98
C TRP A 644 15.29 -7.40 -7.08
N LEU A 645 16.05 -8.48 -6.92
CA LEU A 645 17.30 -8.47 -6.14
C LEU A 645 18.52 -8.17 -7.02
N GLU A 646 18.62 -8.83 -8.17
CA GLU A 646 19.81 -8.82 -9.02
C GLU A 646 19.64 -7.74 -10.11
N THR A 647 19.61 -6.48 -9.68
CA THR A 647 19.55 -5.31 -10.56
C THR A 647 20.93 -4.66 -10.69
N GLN A 648 21.16 -4.00 -11.82
CA GLN A 648 22.38 -3.23 -12.08
C GLN A 648 22.02 -1.77 -12.40
N PRO A 649 22.83 -0.79 -11.98
CA PRO A 649 22.62 0.61 -12.32
C PRO A 649 22.43 0.81 -13.83
N ALA A 650 21.45 1.67 -14.19
CA ALA A 650 21.08 1.98 -15.57
C ALA A 650 21.51 3.39 -15.98
#